data_5e93b0e5cd9c1f90c4adc3636ceaaa65
#
_entry.id   5e93b0e5cd9c1f90c4adc3636ceaaa65
#
_cell.length_a   1.000
_cell.length_b   1.000
_cell.length_c   1.000
_cell.angle_alpha   90.00
_cell.angle_beta   90.00
_cell.angle_gamma   90.00
#
_symmetry.space_group_name_H-M   'P 1'
#
loop_
_entity.id
_entity.type
_entity.pdbx_description
1 polymer ?
#
loop_
_entity_poly.entity_id
_entity_poly.type
_entity_poly.pdbx_seq_one_letter_code
_entity_poly.pdbx_strand_id
1 'polypeptide(L)'
;MRLRICIFLLLCFQSMEIIAQENKGFFTWSQGPSIPDADGFAGSYAGVSNNVLLLAGGTNFPGNKRPWTNGIKTWYDNIFALENPSGSWKLVGKLPKAMGYGISLTWSNAMICLGGGDAEKTFADAFIVRYTHGKIETEQLPDLPAPLINGAGVVVNNVIYVLGDGFWSLDLTNPISSRSWKQLPTLPAPSRILSAAGTMDGKIYFFGGVQLLVSPEDSSVQRKYLDDCWEYGTGKGWKEIAKLPYAMAASPSPAYNAGQSHLLLFGGDDGKNAARVAELKDAHPGFRNEILAYNTITDVWSVMDHIPVQKNSDAIANPHGSVYAPVTTPLVIWNKQVILAAGEARPGVRSNKMLVAVPHQPSGKFGAFDWTIIGLYFLAVIGISWYVSKNMGHTTGDFFLGGQKIPWWAAGLSIFGSKLSALTFIAIPAKAYATDWVYIMNNIMIVAIAPIVTFFYLPYFRKLKLTSVYEYLQIRFNTRVKLLGSLTFVVFQLSRLGVVIYLPAMVLSTVTGINIFACILLTTFVTTAYSVAGGIEAVVWTEVMQVFVLLGGALASFFFITFHSDGGFSGFIHEAYKNDKFRVANLGWSISEPVLWVVAIGALLTNLVTYTSDQVVVQRYLTTSSEKEARRSIYTNALMVIPASLIFFGVGTALWYFFRSHPAELNPNGRTDDVFPWFISQQLPAGLSGLVIAGLFAATMSTISSSMNSIATVVTTDFYKQFKKAPTDKQCLRFAKLFTVLLGAAGCLIAIYLVYLENPSIWDQYLKIIGLFGGCLAGMFAAGIFFPRINSNGIMVGFLLSSIGLYFLQRSNQVSFFLYPLFAVLGCVIIGYIFSLIYSNNKSQSTQS
;
A
#
# COMPACT_ATOMS: atom_id res chain seq x y z
N MET A 1 -5.50 -43.34 -1.44
CA MET A 1 -5.11 -41.96 -1.13
C MET A 1 -5.21 -41.03 -2.38
N ARG A 2 -4.84 -41.49 -3.57
CA ARG A 2 -4.81 -40.69 -4.82
C ARG A 2 -6.21 -40.25 -5.32
N LEU A 3 -7.23 -41.07 -5.22
CA LEU A 3 -8.61 -40.75 -5.65
C LEU A 3 -9.32 -39.78 -4.66
N ARG A 4 -9.00 -39.86 -3.38
CA ARG A 4 -9.58 -38.97 -2.34
C ARG A 4 -9.12 -37.54 -2.42
N ILE A 5 -7.89 -37.28 -2.95
CA ILE A 5 -7.35 -35.93 -3.16
C ILE A 5 -8.05 -35.26 -4.35
N CYS A 6 -8.30 -35.98 -5.45
CA CYS A 6 -9.05 -35.45 -6.59
C CYS A 6 -10.51 -35.14 -6.22
N ILE A 7 -11.15 -36.00 -5.41
CA ILE A 7 -12.53 -35.80 -4.94
C ILE A 7 -12.62 -34.61 -3.98
N PHE A 8 -11.64 -34.39 -3.11
CA PHE A 8 -11.60 -33.23 -2.21
C PHE A 8 -11.43 -31.91 -2.99
N LEU A 9 -10.58 -31.89 -4.03
CA LEU A 9 -10.43 -30.73 -4.92
C LEU A 9 -11.72 -30.46 -5.72
N LEU A 10 -12.41 -31.48 -6.22
CA LEU A 10 -13.68 -31.36 -6.90
C LEU A 10 -14.82 -30.88 -5.97
N LEU A 11 -14.86 -31.34 -4.73
CA LEU A 11 -15.86 -30.90 -3.74
C LEU A 11 -15.66 -29.46 -3.28
N CYS A 12 -14.43 -28.96 -3.24
CA CYS A 12 -14.16 -27.54 -2.99
C CYS A 12 -14.64 -26.63 -4.14
N PHE A 13 -14.78 -27.15 -5.36
CA PHE A 13 -15.29 -26.40 -6.50
C PHE A 13 -16.83 -26.37 -6.63
N GLN A 14 -17.56 -27.30 -6.00
CA GLN A 14 -19.03 -27.42 -6.14
C GLN A 14 -19.84 -26.52 -5.20
N SER A 15 -19.24 -25.83 -4.23
CA SER A 15 -19.94 -24.99 -3.25
C SER A 15 -20.01 -23.50 -3.63
N MET A 16 -19.77 -23.12 -4.88
CA MET A 16 -19.85 -21.74 -5.31
C MET A 16 -21.19 -21.45 -6.00
N GLU A 17 -22.19 -21.03 -5.24
CA GLU A 17 -23.41 -20.42 -5.79
C GLU A 17 -23.09 -19.04 -6.35
N ILE A 18 -23.39 -18.84 -7.64
CA ILE A 18 -23.29 -17.55 -8.32
C ILE A 18 -24.51 -16.72 -7.90
N ILE A 19 -24.34 -15.81 -6.97
CA ILE A 19 -25.31 -14.75 -6.69
C ILE A 19 -25.10 -13.67 -7.74
N ALA A 20 -26.05 -13.47 -8.64
CA ALA A 20 -26.09 -12.35 -9.56
C ALA A 20 -26.21 -11.06 -8.73
N GLN A 21 -25.21 -10.19 -8.81
CA GLN A 21 -25.17 -8.92 -8.09
C GLN A 21 -25.81 -7.82 -8.95
N GLU A 22 -26.86 -7.18 -8.42
CA GLU A 22 -27.36 -5.90 -8.94
C GLU A 22 -26.23 -4.86 -8.90
N ASN A 23 -26.17 -3.98 -9.91
CA ASN A 23 -25.26 -2.85 -9.98
C ASN A 23 -25.57 -1.87 -8.83
N LYS A 24 -25.01 -2.11 -7.66
CA LYS A 24 -25.06 -1.18 -6.52
C LYS A 24 -23.99 -0.12 -6.72
N GLY A 25 -24.33 1.16 -6.49
CA GLY A 25 -23.38 2.27 -6.47
C GLY A 25 -22.19 2.01 -5.56
N PHE A 26 -21.21 2.89 -5.59
CA PHE A 26 -20.00 2.78 -4.74
C PHE A 26 -20.32 2.85 -3.24
N PHE A 27 -21.39 3.54 -2.86
CA PHE A 27 -21.88 3.62 -1.49
C PHE A 27 -23.24 2.93 -1.32
N THR A 28 -23.38 2.23 -0.19
CA THR A 28 -24.70 1.87 0.32
C THR A 28 -25.15 2.96 1.27
N TRP A 29 -26.28 3.60 0.97
CA TRP A 29 -26.82 4.71 1.73
C TRP A 29 -27.88 4.28 2.71
N SER A 30 -27.90 4.93 3.88
CA SER A 30 -28.96 4.83 4.88
C SER A 30 -29.16 6.16 5.58
N GLN A 31 -30.27 6.32 6.31
CA GLN A 31 -30.50 7.46 7.18
C GLN A 31 -30.25 7.02 8.61
N GLY A 32 -29.43 7.80 9.32
CA GLY A 32 -29.24 7.68 10.76
C GLY A 32 -30.32 8.43 11.55
N PRO A 33 -30.20 8.47 12.89
CA PRO A 33 -31.14 9.20 13.77
C PRO A 33 -31.17 10.68 13.40
N SER A 34 -32.38 11.23 13.24
CA SER A 34 -32.55 12.66 12.96
C SER A 34 -32.07 13.51 14.13
N ILE A 35 -31.51 14.68 13.80
CA ILE A 35 -31.05 15.66 14.78
C ILE A 35 -32.25 16.18 15.58
N PRO A 36 -32.12 16.43 16.90
CA PRO A 36 -33.25 16.80 17.78
C PRO A 36 -33.91 18.16 17.51
N ASP A 37 -33.51 18.90 16.49
CA ASP A 37 -34.15 20.14 16.05
C ASP A 37 -34.92 19.88 14.76
N ALA A 38 -36.21 20.26 14.73
CA ALA A 38 -37.09 19.98 13.61
C ALA A 38 -36.68 20.73 12.34
N ASP A 39 -36.15 21.94 12.48
CA ASP A 39 -35.71 22.80 11.37
C ASP A 39 -34.29 22.41 10.88
N GLY A 40 -33.55 21.63 11.71
CA GLY A 40 -32.16 21.22 11.42
C GLY A 40 -31.18 22.38 11.51
N PHE A 41 -29.96 22.16 11.11
CA PHE A 41 -28.87 23.15 11.15
C PHE A 41 -28.07 23.21 9.86
N ALA A 42 -27.43 24.36 9.60
CA ALA A 42 -26.35 24.50 8.62
C ALA A 42 -25.15 25.20 9.27
N GLY A 43 -23.95 24.92 8.77
CA GLY A 43 -22.72 25.48 9.31
C GLY A 43 -22.38 24.99 10.72
N SER A 44 -22.89 23.82 11.12
CA SER A 44 -22.52 23.17 12.39
C SER A 44 -21.10 22.66 12.36
N TYR A 45 -20.48 22.51 13.53
CA TYR A 45 -19.25 21.76 13.71
C TYR A 45 -19.60 20.29 13.96
N ALA A 46 -18.84 19.36 13.40
CA ALA A 46 -18.98 17.94 13.71
C ALA A 46 -17.63 17.23 13.74
N GLY A 47 -17.55 16.20 14.56
CA GLY A 47 -16.33 15.39 14.69
C GLY A 47 -16.55 14.19 15.60
N VAL A 48 -15.53 13.36 15.75
CA VAL A 48 -15.59 12.19 16.64
C VAL A 48 -14.71 12.42 17.85
N SER A 49 -15.28 12.20 19.04
CA SER A 49 -14.54 12.17 20.29
C SER A 49 -14.80 10.87 21.05
N ASN A 50 -13.73 10.13 21.36
CA ASN A 50 -13.80 8.84 22.06
C ASN A 50 -14.86 7.89 21.48
N ASN A 51 -14.86 7.77 20.14
CA ASN A 51 -15.82 6.98 19.37
C ASN A 51 -17.29 7.45 19.45
N VAL A 52 -17.54 8.68 19.86
CA VAL A 52 -18.87 9.31 19.92
C VAL A 52 -18.91 10.43 18.86
N LEU A 53 -19.95 10.44 18.05
CA LEU A 53 -20.18 11.51 17.07
C LEU A 53 -20.74 12.73 17.78
N LEU A 54 -20.09 13.87 17.59
CA LEU A 54 -20.50 15.17 18.11
C LEU A 54 -21.01 16.06 16.98
N LEU A 55 -22.08 16.81 17.25
CA LEU A 55 -22.59 17.89 16.40
C LEU A 55 -22.79 19.12 17.29
N ALA A 56 -22.22 20.26 16.89
CA ALA A 56 -22.25 21.47 17.74
C ALA A 56 -22.53 22.74 16.95
N GLY A 57 -23.23 23.70 17.57
CA GLY A 57 -23.52 24.99 16.99
C GLY A 57 -24.34 24.93 15.70
N GLY A 58 -24.09 25.88 14.81
CA GLY A 58 -24.81 26.01 13.55
C GLY A 58 -25.96 26.97 13.58
N THR A 59 -26.72 27.02 12.48
CA THR A 59 -27.78 28.05 12.30
C THR A 59 -29.02 27.46 11.63
N ASN A 60 -30.19 28.01 11.97
CA ASN A 60 -31.41 27.74 11.22
C ASN A 60 -32.35 28.97 11.17
N PHE A 61 -33.57 28.76 10.69
CA PHE A 61 -34.67 29.70 10.71
C PHE A 61 -35.83 29.06 11.48
N PRO A 62 -35.96 29.32 12.81
CA PRO A 62 -36.90 28.61 13.67
C PRO A 62 -38.35 28.67 13.20
N GLY A 63 -39.10 27.58 13.44
CA GLY A 63 -40.52 27.49 13.14
C GLY A 63 -40.84 27.30 11.65
N ASN A 64 -40.00 26.58 10.93
CA ASN A 64 -40.17 26.30 9.51
C ASN A 64 -40.26 27.60 8.64
N LYS A 65 -39.65 28.69 9.10
CA LYS A 65 -39.56 29.95 8.35
C LYS A 65 -38.38 29.94 7.37
N ARG A 66 -38.40 30.88 6.43
CA ARG A 66 -37.33 31.10 5.44
C ARG A 66 -37.03 32.59 5.35
N PRO A 67 -35.90 33.01 4.78
CA PRO A 67 -35.61 34.44 4.61
C PRO A 67 -36.76 35.23 3.94
N TRP A 68 -37.43 34.63 2.96
CA TRP A 68 -38.52 35.26 2.19
C TRP A 68 -39.90 35.15 2.87
N THR A 69 -40.00 34.47 4.03
CA THR A 69 -41.21 34.41 4.89
C THR A 69 -40.94 35.05 6.23
N ASN A 70 -40.10 36.09 6.29
CA ASN A 70 -39.69 36.81 7.50
C ASN A 70 -39.02 35.94 8.56
N GLY A 71 -38.28 34.89 8.13
CA GLY A 71 -37.48 34.07 9.04
C GLY A 71 -36.22 34.84 9.50
N ILE A 72 -36.01 34.84 10.81
CA ILE A 72 -34.82 35.41 11.43
C ILE A 72 -33.80 34.27 11.61
N LYS A 73 -32.62 34.46 11.06
CA LYS A 73 -31.52 33.49 11.20
C LYS A 73 -31.05 33.47 12.67
N THR A 74 -31.04 32.30 13.26
CA THR A 74 -30.66 32.09 14.68
C THR A 74 -29.41 31.21 14.74
N TRP A 75 -28.49 31.56 15.63
CA TRP A 75 -27.25 30.80 15.91
C TRP A 75 -27.39 30.05 17.22
N TYR A 76 -26.76 28.88 17.30
CA TYR A 76 -26.88 27.99 18.45
C TYR A 76 -25.51 27.67 19.06
N ASP A 77 -25.53 27.33 20.37
CA ASP A 77 -24.33 26.88 21.11
C ASP A 77 -24.42 25.41 21.57
N ASN A 78 -25.53 24.73 21.28
CA ASN A 78 -25.78 23.36 21.73
C ASN A 78 -24.74 22.37 21.17
N ILE A 79 -24.31 21.42 22.03
CA ILE A 79 -23.52 20.28 21.64
C ILE A 79 -24.37 19.01 21.83
N PHE A 80 -24.59 18.29 20.73
CA PHE A 80 -25.27 17.00 20.71
C PHE A 80 -24.25 15.88 20.53
N ALA A 81 -24.46 14.76 21.23
CA ALA A 81 -23.68 13.55 21.11
C ALA A 81 -24.53 12.37 20.68
N LEU A 82 -24.02 11.56 19.75
CA LEU A 82 -24.56 10.27 19.33
C LEU A 82 -23.56 9.17 19.68
N GLU A 83 -23.88 8.39 20.71
CA GLU A 83 -22.96 7.36 21.24
C GLU A 83 -22.96 6.07 20.39
N ASN A 84 -24.08 5.79 19.73
CA ASN A 84 -24.24 4.62 18.87
C ASN A 84 -24.94 4.99 17.56
N PRO A 85 -24.61 4.40 16.41
CA PRO A 85 -25.24 4.70 15.12
C PRO A 85 -26.76 4.53 15.08
N SER A 86 -27.30 3.62 15.89
CA SER A 86 -28.74 3.34 16.02
C SER A 86 -29.35 3.96 17.28
N GLY A 87 -28.57 4.77 18.01
CA GLY A 87 -29.03 5.42 19.26
C GLY A 87 -29.85 6.68 19.01
N SER A 88 -29.98 7.53 20.03
CA SER A 88 -30.57 8.84 19.96
C SER A 88 -29.55 9.93 20.32
N TRP A 89 -29.67 11.08 19.69
CA TRP A 89 -28.90 12.25 20.05
C TRP A 89 -29.21 12.75 21.44
N LYS A 90 -28.20 13.11 22.22
CA LYS A 90 -28.32 13.68 23.56
C LYS A 90 -27.71 15.08 23.58
N LEU A 91 -28.36 16.03 24.20
CA LEU A 91 -27.74 17.32 24.50
C LEU A 91 -26.79 17.12 25.68
N VAL A 92 -25.48 17.33 25.43
CA VAL A 92 -24.43 17.02 26.41
C VAL A 92 -23.62 18.23 26.87
N GLY A 93 -23.83 19.39 26.26
CA GLY A 93 -23.12 20.62 26.62
C GLY A 93 -23.39 21.76 25.68
N LYS A 94 -22.58 22.80 25.82
CA LYS A 94 -22.66 24.03 25.03
C LYS A 94 -21.26 24.43 24.54
N LEU A 95 -21.19 25.07 23.36
CA LEU A 95 -20.03 25.81 22.90
C LEU A 95 -19.80 27.08 23.76
N PRO A 96 -18.60 27.66 23.77
CA PRO A 96 -18.36 28.89 24.52
C PRO A 96 -19.28 30.07 24.14
N LYS A 97 -19.78 30.03 22.90
CA LYS A 97 -20.77 31.02 22.38
C LYS A 97 -21.57 30.40 21.23
N ALA A 98 -22.71 31.02 20.90
CA ALA A 98 -23.51 30.65 19.73
C ALA A 98 -22.71 31.00 18.46
N MET A 99 -22.42 30.00 17.62
CA MET A 99 -21.56 30.18 16.44
C MET A 99 -21.80 29.12 15.35
N GLY A 100 -21.41 29.47 14.14
CA GLY A 100 -21.47 28.52 13.00
C GLY A 100 -20.56 28.93 11.85
N TYR A 101 -20.49 28.05 10.81
CA TYR A 101 -19.70 28.24 9.61
C TYR A 101 -18.17 28.30 9.82
N GLY A 102 -17.68 27.77 10.93
CA GLY A 102 -16.26 27.53 11.16
C GLY A 102 -15.80 26.22 10.53
N ILE A 103 -14.52 25.92 10.73
CA ILE A 103 -13.92 24.65 10.32
C ILE A 103 -14.04 23.67 11.48
N SER A 104 -14.45 22.45 11.22
CA SER A 104 -14.37 21.35 12.19
C SER A 104 -13.57 20.18 11.67
N LEU A 105 -12.72 19.62 12.55
CA LEU A 105 -11.80 18.52 12.22
C LEU A 105 -11.83 17.48 13.34
N THR A 106 -11.63 16.22 13.00
CA THR A 106 -11.39 15.16 14.00
C THR A 106 -9.89 14.93 14.16
N TRP A 107 -9.41 14.97 15.41
CA TRP A 107 -8.01 14.71 15.74
C TRP A 107 -7.87 14.05 17.11
N SER A 108 -7.10 12.97 17.21
CA SER A 108 -6.74 12.30 18.48
C SER A 108 -7.94 12.11 19.46
N ASN A 109 -9.02 11.50 18.94
CA ASN A 109 -10.27 11.29 19.70
C ASN A 109 -10.92 12.58 20.24
N ALA A 110 -10.81 13.66 19.49
CA ALA A 110 -11.42 14.94 19.81
C ALA A 110 -11.88 15.70 18.56
N MET A 111 -12.82 16.60 18.72
CA MET A 111 -13.27 17.53 17.70
C MET A 111 -12.53 18.87 17.86
N ILE A 112 -11.91 19.37 16.81
CA ILE A 112 -11.31 20.70 16.74
C ILE A 112 -12.32 21.64 16.08
N CYS A 113 -12.54 22.82 16.66
CA CYS A 113 -13.35 23.90 16.12
C CYS A 113 -12.47 25.13 15.90
N LEU A 114 -12.52 25.71 14.68
CA LEU A 114 -11.71 26.87 14.30
C LEU A 114 -12.57 27.92 13.62
N GLY A 115 -12.50 29.14 14.12
CA GLY A 115 -13.24 30.27 13.57
C GLY A 115 -14.75 30.09 13.65
N GLY A 116 -15.46 30.69 12.71
CA GLY A 116 -16.91 30.78 12.63
C GLY A 116 -17.40 32.19 12.90
N GLY A 117 -18.69 32.36 13.09
CA GLY A 117 -19.25 33.66 13.38
C GLY A 117 -20.69 33.57 13.91
N ASP A 118 -21.24 34.72 14.31
CA ASP A 118 -22.64 34.91 14.66
C ASP A 118 -23.32 35.92 13.73
N ALA A 119 -24.37 36.56 14.19
CA ALA A 119 -25.09 37.59 13.43
C ALA A 119 -24.28 38.88 13.23
N GLU A 120 -23.36 39.19 14.14
CA GLU A 120 -22.70 40.48 14.25
C GLU A 120 -21.26 40.46 13.82
N LYS A 121 -20.53 39.34 14.08
CA LYS A 121 -19.08 39.26 13.87
C LYS A 121 -18.56 37.88 13.51
N THR A 122 -17.40 37.86 12.88
CA THR A 122 -16.58 36.68 12.63
C THR A 122 -15.58 36.46 13.77
N PHE A 123 -15.30 35.23 14.11
CA PHE A 123 -14.45 34.84 15.23
C PHE A 123 -13.08 34.31 14.78
N ALA A 124 -12.08 34.51 15.64
CA ALA A 124 -10.77 33.86 15.52
C ALA A 124 -10.58 32.69 16.50
N ASP A 125 -11.57 32.36 17.26
CA ASP A 125 -11.51 31.33 18.30
C ASP A 125 -11.08 29.99 17.74
N ALA A 126 -10.22 29.30 18.47
CA ALA A 126 -9.76 27.96 18.16
C ALA A 126 -9.74 27.11 19.42
N PHE A 127 -10.40 25.97 19.42
CA PHE A 127 -10.50 25.11 20.60
C PHE A 127 -10.78 23.66 20.24
N ILE A 128 -10.43 22.75 21.17
CA ILE A 128 -10.67 21.32 21.08
C ILE A 128 -11.85 20.96 22.01
N VAL A 129 -12.77 20.15 21.52
CA VAL A 129 -13.91 19.62 22.28
C VAL A 129 -13.73 18.13 22.48
N ARG A 130 -13.72 17.69 23.74
CA ARG A 130 -13.65 16.28 24.13
C ARG A 130 -14.92 15.85 24.83
N TYR A 131 -15.39 14.65 24.50
CA TYR A 131 -16.48 14.00 25.23
C TYR A 131 -15.91 12.87 26.05
N THR A 132 -15.99 13.00 27.39
CA THR A 132 -15.41 12.04 28.34
C THR A 132 -16.45 11.74 29.42
N HIS A 133 -16.85 10.47 29.54
CA HIS A 133 -17.80 10.00 30.59
C HIS A 133 -19.10 10.82 30.66
N GLY A 134 -19.69 11.17 29.52
CA GLY A 134 -20.97 11.92 29.48
C GLY A 134 -20.83 13.44 29.61
N LYS A 135 -19.59 13.97 29.66
CA LYS A 135 -19.33 15.41 29.84
C LYS A 135 -18.48 15.97 28.71
N ILE A 136 -18.69 17.26 28.46
CA ILE A 136 -17.88 18.02 27.51
C ILE A 136 -16.75 18.72 28.26
N GLU A 137 -15.55 18.56 27.74
CA GLU A 137 -14.34 19.30 28.14
C GLU A 137 -13.86 20.11 26.94
N THR A 138 -13.50 21.38 27.18
CA THR A 138 -12.99 22.27 26.14
C THR A 138 -11.57 22.67 26.45
N GLU A 139 -10.64 22.50 25.52
CA GLU A 139 -9.23 22.91 25.59
C GLU A 139 -9.01 24.07 24.60
N GLN A 140 -8.55 25.21 25.08
CA GLN A 140 -8.29 26.36 24.21
C GLN A 140 -7.00 26.15 23.41
N LEU A 141 -7.04 26.44 22.13
CA LEU A 141 -5.88 26.58 21.24
C LEU A 141 -5.55 28.08 21.08
N PRO A 142 -4.35 28.43 20.58
CA PRO A 142 -4.07 29.78 20.12
C PRO A 142 -5.09 30.22 19.08
N ASP A 143 -5.66 31.43 19.25
CA ASP A 143 -6.60 32.00 18.30
C ASP A 143 -5.99 32.09 16.90
N LEU A 144 -6.83 31.96 15.88
CA LEU A 144 -6.43 32.14 14.49
C LEU A 144 -5.83 33.55 14.29
N PRO A 145 -4.84 33.70 13.40
CA PRO A 145 -4.21 35.00 13.13
C PRO A 145 -5.16 36.05 12.58
N ALA A 146 -6.30 35.63 12.01
CA ALA A 146 -7.40 36.50 11.58
C ALA A 146 -8.75 35.81 11.79
N PRO A 147 -9.84 36.57 12.03
CA PRO A 147 -11.18 36.03 12.09
C PRO A 147 -11.53 35.27 10.80
N LEU A 148 -12.13 34.08 10.93
CA LEU A 148 -12.35 33.18 9.79
C LEU A 148 -13.76 32.62 9.79
N ILE A 149 -14.49 32.80 8.71
CA ILE A 149 -15.78 32.16 8.43
C ILE A 149 -15.76 31.51 7.05
N ASN A 150 -16.38 30.33 6.90
CA ASN A 150 -16.40 29.56 5.66
C ASN A 150 -14.99 29.22 5.11
N GLY A 151 -14.00 29.10 5.98
CA GLY A 151 -12.65 28.66 5.63
C GLY A 151 -12.58 27.16 5.36
N ALA A 152 -11.42 26.71 4.91
CA ALA A 152 -11.14 25.29 4.66
C ALA A 152 -9.91 24.84 5.46
N GLY A 153 -9.94 23.60 5.97
CA GLY A 153 -8.82 23.09 6.76
C GLY A 153 -8.75 21.58 6.83
N VAL A 154 -7.55 21.10 7.18
CA VAL A 154 -7.25 19.66 7.37
C VAL A 154 -6.22 19.47 8.48
N VAL A 155 -6.11 18.24 8.99
CA VAL A 155 -5.02 17.81 9.87
C VAL A 155 -4.14 16.79 9.14
N VAL A 156 -2.83 17.02 9.12
CA VAL A 156 -1.82 16.13 8.53
C VAL A 156 -0.69 15.93 9.53
N ASN A 157 -0.41 14.69 9.92
CA ASN A 157 0.71 14.35 10.83
C ASN A 157 0.74 15.22 12.12
N ASN A 158 -0.43 15.42 12.76
CA ASN A 158 -0.63 16.27 13.93
C ASN A 158 -0.40 17.78 13.69
N VAL A 159 -0.42 18.24 12.46
CA VAL A 159 -0.36 19.67 12.11
C VAL A 159 -1.69 20.07 11.49
N ILE A 160 -2.32 21.09 12.03
CA ILE A 160 -3.50 21.72 11.43
C ILE A 160 -3.04 22.64 10.30
N TYR A 161 -3.73 22.61 9.16
CA TYR A 161 -3.57 23.54 8.06
C TYR A 161 -4.88 24.24 7.77
N VAL A 162 -4.86 25.57 7.65
CA VAL A 162 -6.06 26.40 7.46
C VAL A 162 -5.84 27.38 6.31
N LEU A 163 -6.79 27.37 5.37
CA LEU A 163 -6.89 28.36 4.30
C LEU A 163 -8.06 29.30 4.58
N GLY A 164 -7.76 30.58 4.59
CA GLY A 164 -8.66 31.72 4.69
C GLY A 164 -8.09 32.88 3.88
N ASP A 165 -8.00 34.08 4.48
CA ASP A 165 -7.28 35.22 3.88
C ASP A 165 -5.77 35.03 3.84
N GLY A 166 -5.27 33.98 4.46
CA GLY A 166 -3.90 33.49 4.40
C GLY A 166 -3.88 31.98 4.51
N PHE A 167 -2.67 31.39 4.43
CA PHE A 167 -2.46 29.97 4.65
C PHE A 167 -1.59 29.75 5.87
N TRP A 168 -2.10 29.01 6.83
CA TRP A 168 -1.54 28.89 8.18
C TRP A 168 -1.41 27.44 8.63
N SER A 169 -0.45 27.16 9.51
CA SER A 169 -0.30 25.86 10.14
C SER A 169 -0.10 25.97 11.65
N LEU A 170 -0.59 24.97 12.40
CA LEU A 170 -0.41 24.84 13.85
C LEU A 170 0.01 23.42 14.18
N ASP A 171 1.19 23.27 14.77
CA ASP A 171 1.71 21.96 15.19
C ASP A 171 1.19 21.59 16.59
N LEU A 172 0.40 20.53 16.64
CA LEU A 172 -0.23 20.02 17.86
C LEU A 172 0.70 19.13 18.70
N THR A 173 1.86 18.74 18.17
CA THR A 173 2.86 17.96 18.94
C THR A 173 3.58 18.80 19.97
N ASN A 174 3.62 20.12 19.77
CA ASN A 174 4.20 21.05 20.71
C ASN A 174 3.37 21.14 22.00
N PRO A 175 4.01 21.39 23.16
CA PRO A 175 3.30 21.70 24.40
C PRO A 175 2.34 22.87 24.22
N ILE A 176 1.18 22.84 24.88
CA ILE A 176 0.10 23.83 24.73
C ILE A 176 0.63 25.27 24.85
N SER A 177 1.51 25.52 25.82
CA SER A 177 2.08 26.85 26.09
C SER A 177 3.02 27.38 24.98
N SER A 178 3.49 26.52 24.08
CA SER A 178 4.41 26.90 23.00
C SER A 178 3.78 26.78 21.60
N ARG A 179 2.49 26.41 21.51
CA ARG A 179 1.77 26.34 20.24
C ARG A 179 1.58 27.74 19.66
N SER A 180 1.93 27.92 18.40
CA SER A 180 1.70 29.17 17.68
C SER A 180 1.44 28.91 16.20
N TRP A 181 0.58 29.73 15.60
CA TRP A 181 0.32 29.69 14.18
C TRP A 181 1.54 30.16 13.38
N LYS A 182 1.89 29.39 12.36
CA LYS A 182 2.94 29.72 11.41
C LYS A 182 2.31 30.05 10.05
N GLN A 183 2.67 31.21 9.50
CA GLN A 183 2.28 31.57 8.15
C GLN A 183 3.06 30.72 7.13
N LEU A 184 2.34 30.21 6.15
CA LEU A 184 2.86 29.46 5.02
C LEU A 184 2.75 30.29 3.74
N PRO A 185 3.43 29.89 2.64
CA PRO A 185 3.28 30.54 1.34
C PRO A 185 1.82 30.64 0.94
N THR A 186 1.35 31.84 0.61
CA THR A 186 -0.02 32.08 0.19
C THR A 186 -0.38 31.30 -1.08
N LEU A 187 -1.65 30.91 -1.19
CA LEU A 187 -2.18 30.28 -2.38
C LEU A 187 -1.99 31.21 -3.59
N PRO A 188 -1.35 30.77 -4.69
CA PRO A 188 -1.13 31.61 -5.88
C PRO A 188 -2.39 31.68 -6.76
N ALA A 189 -3.54 31.98 -6.14
CA ALA A 189 -4.87 32.05 -6.72
C ALA A 189 -5.74 33.04 -5.94
N PRO A 190 -6.91 33.45 -6.45
CA PRO A 190 -7.79 34.38 -5.73
C PRO A 190 -8.15 33.90 -4.33
N SER A 191 -8.24 34.83 -3.36
CA SER A 191 -8.84 34.58 -2.05
C SER A 191 -10.24 34.04 -2.18
N ARG A 192 -10.59 33.03 -1.38
CA ARG A 192 -11.82 32.26 -1.53
C ARG A 192 -12.38 31.78 -0.21
N ILE A 193 -13.68 31.61 -0.19
CA ILE A 193 -14.43 30.97 0.88
C ILE A 193 -15.11 29.70 0.35
N LEU A 194 -15.60 28.84 1.23
CA LEU A 194 -16.38 27.64 0.91
C LEU A 194 -15.63 26.64 0.00
N SER A 195 -14.30 26.65 0.01
CA SER A 195 -13.52 25.59 -0.61
C SER A 195 -13.65 24.29 0.18
N ALA A 196 -13.62 23.16 -0.51
CA ALA A 196 -13.38 21.89 0.16
C ALA A 196 -11.86 21.66 0.32
N ALA A 197 -11.46 21.09 1.46
CA ALA A 197 -10.08 20.72 1.73
C ALA A 197 -9.95 19.19 1.84
N GLY A 198 -8.80 18.64 1.45
CA GLY A 198 -8.48 17.21 1.58
C GLY A 198 -7.01 16.97 1.83
N THR A 199 -6.64 15.75 2.17
CA THR A 199 -5.25 15.34 2.37
C THR A 199 -5.02 13.93 1.85
N MET A 200 -3.89 13.71 1.17
CA MET A 200 -3.45 12.39 0.70
C MET A 200 -1.92 12.37 0.66
N ASP A 201 -1.30 11.30 1.17
CA ASP A 201 0.16 11.12 1.20
C ASP A 201 0.95 12.31 1.79
N GLY A 202 0.41 12.92 2.85
CA GLY A 202 1.04 14.06 3.52
C GLY A 202 0.96 15.38 2.76
N LYS A 203 0.26 15.43 1.63
CA LYS A 203 -0.04 16.64 0.86
C LYS A 203 -1.43 17.16 1.20
N ILE A 204 -1.64 18.44 0.96
CA ILE A 204 -2.88 19.14 1.25
C ILE A 204 -3.49 19.59 -0.08
N TYR A 205 -4.80 19.45 -0.19
CA TYR A 205 -5.56 19.76 -1.40
C TYR A 205 -6.67 20.74 -1.08
N PHE A 206 -6.89 21.72 -1.98
CA PHE A 206 -8.04 22.64 -1.94
C PHE A 206 -8.75 22.64 -3.27
N PHE A 207 -10.08 22.61 -3.21
CA PHE A 207 -10.94 22.42 -4.38
C PHE A 207 -11.98 23.52 -4.45
N GLY A 208 -12.06 24.22 -5.58
CA GLY A 208 -13.07 25.20 -5.89
C GLY A 208 -13.25 26.31 -4.86
N GLY A 209 -14.49 26.61 -4.51
CA GLY A 209 -14.89 27.68 -3.60
C GLY A 209 -15.51 28.87 -4.31
N VAL A 210 -15.65 29.98 -3.60
CA VAL A 210 -16.22 31.24 -4.09
C VAL A 210 -15.26 32.37 -3.84
N GLN A 211 -14.94 33.13 -4.88
CA GLN A 211 -14.32 34.45 -4.79
C GLN A 211 -15.41 35.50 -4.60
N LEU A 212 -15.24 36.36 -3.60
CA LEU A 212 -16.11 37.53 -3.39
C LEU A 212 -15.55 38.72 -4.16
N LEU A 213 -16.29 39.22 -5.11
CA LEU A 213 -15.96 40.43 -5.89
C LEU A 213 -16.80 41.58 -5.34
N VAL A 214 -16.14 42.52 -4.67
CA VAL A 214 -16.79 43.74 -4.14
C VAL A 214 -16.74 44.81 -5.24
N SER A 215 -17.91 45.29 -5.64
CA SER A 215 -18.01 46.43 -6.55
C SER A 215 -17.53 47.72 -5.89
N PRO A 216 -16.62 48.48 -6.51
CA PRO A 216 -16.17 49.75 -5.92
C PRO A 216 -17.25 50.82 -5.95
N GLU A 217 -18.28 50.69 -6.84
CA GLU A 217 -19.29 51.68 -7.07
C GLU A 217 -20.42 51.68 -6.04
N ASP A 218 -20.88 50.48 -5.61
CA ASP A 218 -22.06 50.31 -4.76
C ASP A 218 -21.81 49.36 -3.57
N SER A 219 -20.57 48.90 -3.37
CA SER A 219 -20.22 47.93 -2.34
C SER A 219 -21.02 46.60 -2.46
N SER A 220 -21.66 46.32 -3.57
CA SER A 220 -22.35 45.07 -3.82
C SER A 220 -21.32 43.93 -3.91
N VAL A 221 -21.69 42.76 -3.38
CA VAL A 221 -20.82 41.58 -3.38
C VAL A 221 -21.34 40.57 -4.37
N GLN A 222 -20.56 40.34 -5.43
CA GLN A 222 -20.82 39.29 -6.40
C GLN A 222 -20.03 38.04 -6.05
N ARG A 223 -20.63 36.88 -6.26
CA ARG A 223 -19.99 35.56 -6.03
C ARG A 223 -19.52 34.98 -7.35
N LYS A 224 -18.21 34.77 -7.49
CA LYS A 224 -17.61 34.02 -8.59
C LYS A 224 -17.26 32.63 -8.11
N TYR A 225 -17.98 31.63 -8.60
CA TYR A 225 -17.72 30.23 -8.31
C TYR A 225 -16.47 29.77 -9.07
N LEU A 226 -15.62 28.96 -8.42
CA LEU A 226 -14.29 28.56 -8.88
C LEU A 226 -14.27 27.08 -9.20
N ASP A 227 -13.48 26.71 -10.22
CA ASP A 227 -13.23 25.32 -10.64
C ASP A 227 -11.78 24.89 -10.47
N ASP A 228 -10.88 25.82 -10.09
CA ASP A 228 -9.47 25.55 -9.92
C ASP A 228 -9.19 24.73 -8.65
N CYS A 229 -8.16 23.90 -8.73
CA CYS A 229 -7.76 22.97 -7.67
C CYS A 229 -6.26 23.07 -7.43
N TRP A 230 -5.85 22.94 -6.17
CA TRP A 230 -4.48 23.18 -5.77
C TRP A 230 -3.98 22.12 -4.80
N GLU A 231 -2.74 21.67 -5.01
CA GLU A 231 -1.97 20.79 -4.12
C GLU A 231 -0.89 21.62 -3.42
N TYR A 232 -0.74 21.44 -2.12
CA TYR A 232 0.39 21.97 -1.35
C TYR A 232 1.22 20.83 -0.78
N GLY A 233 2.50 20.80 -1.12
CA GLY A 233 3.49 19.89 -0.54
C GLY A 233 4.43 20.61 0.41
N THR A 234 4.61 20.13 1.65
CA THR A 234 5.57 20.69 2.59
C THR A 234 6.98 20.68 2.00
N GLY A 235 7.60 21.85 1.90
CA GLY A 235 8.92 22.03 1.27
C GLY A 235 8.92 22.07 -0.26
N LYS A 236 7.79 21.79 -0.93
CA LYS A 236 7.64 21.85 -2.40
C LYS A 236 6.78 23.01 -2.87
N GLY A 237 5.94 23.57 -1.97
CA GLY A 237 5.05 24.68 -2.28
C GLY A 237 3.76 24.25 -3.00
N TRP A 238 3.15 25.20 -3.71
CA TRP A 238 1.88 25.04 -4.42
C TRP A 238 2.06 24.49 -5.84
N LYS A 239 1.11 23.65 -6.24
CA LYS A 239 0.97 23.14 -7.61
C LYS A 239 -0.50 23.18 -8.00
N GLU A 240 -0.81 23.76 -9.16
CA GLU A 240 -2.13 23.61 -9.77
C GLU A 240 -2.32 22.18 -10.28
N ILE A 241 -3.49 21.59 -10.01
CA ILE A 241 -3.89 20.26 -10.42
C ILE A 241 -5.12 20.30 -11.31
N ALA A 242 -5.58 19.14 -11.80
CA ALA A 242 -6.72 19.08 -12.72
C ALA A 242 -7.93 19.81 -12.13
N LYS A 243 -8.53 20.70 -12.94
CA LYS A 243 -9.71 21.47 -12.56
C LYS A 243 -10.93 20.57 -12.34
N LEU A 244 -11.82 21.01 -11.46
CA LEU A 244 -13.14 20.40 -11.32
C LEU A 244 -13.89 20.35 -12.66
N PRO A 245 -14.73 19.35 -12.89
CA PRO A 245 -15.59 19.28 -14.09
C PRO A 245 -16.54 20.48 -14.23
N TYR A 246 -16.83 21.13 -13.13
CA TYR A 246 -17.62 22.37 -13.03
C TYR A 246 -17.24 23.11 -11.74
N ALA A 247 -17.49 24.42 -11.71
CA ALA A 247 -17.26 25.22 -10.51
C ALA A 247 -18.08 24.68 -9.34
N MET A 248 -17.47 24.61 -8.13
CA MET A 248 -18.15 24.03 -6.96
C MET A 248 -17.73 24.71 -5.67
N ALA A 249 -18.69 24.93 -4.80
CA ALA A 249 -18.49 25.48 -3.48
C ALA A 249 -19.31 24.74 -2.42
N ALA A 250 -18.94 24.92 -1.15
CA ALA A 250 -19.68 24.44 0.01
C ALA A 250 -19.92 22.91 0.05
N SER A 251 -19.15 22.11 -0.72
CA SER A 251 -19.13 20.67 -0.57
C SER A 251 -18.78 20.30 0.87
N PRO A 252 -19.39 19.26 1.48
CA PRO A 252 -19.01 18.74 2.78
C PRO A 252 -17.49 18.54 2.89
N SER A 253 -16.88 19.10 3.91
CA SER A 253 -15.42 19.14 4.08
C SER A 253 -15.02 18.70 5.50
N PRO A 254 -13.85 18.05 5.68
CA PRO A 254 -12.85 17.68 4.66
C PRO A 254 -13.33 16.59 3.70
N ALA A 255 -12.70 16.52 2.51
CA ALA A 255 -12.95 15.49 1.52
C ALA A 255 -12.72 14.08 2.09
N TYR A 256 -13.48 13.11 1.61
CA TYR A 256 -13.28 11.71 2.02
C TYR A 256 -12.04 11.10 1.36
N ASN A 257 -11.11 10.59 2.17
CA ASN A 257 -9.96 9.84 1.69
C ASN A 257 -10.38 8.41 1.35
N ALA A 258 -10.46 8.09 0.08
CA ALA A 258 -10.74 6.74 -0.38
C ALA A 258 -9.44 6.04 -0.80
N GLY A 259 -9.16 4.91 -0.16
CA GLY A 259 -7.95 4.14 -0.43
C GLY A 259 -6.66 4.95 -0.24
N GLN A 260 -5.77 4.86 -1.22
CA GLN A 260 -4.45 5.52 -1.20
C GLN A 260 -4.26 6.54 -2.33
N SER A 261 -5.29 6.82 -3.14
CA SER A 261 -5.14 7.65 -4.33
C SER A 261 -6.31 8.56 -4.65
N HIS A 262 -7.44 8.48 -3.93
CA HIS A 262 -8.62 9.25 -4.28
C HIS A 262 -9.09 10.15 -3.13
N LEU A 263 -9.51 11.36 -3.52
CA LEU A 263 -10.21 12.31 -2.67
C LEU A 263 -11.62 12.49 -3.23
N LEU A 264 -12.65 12.21 -2.42
CA LEU A 264 -14.04 12.28 -2.84
C LEU A 264 -14.71 13.52 -2.26
N LEU A 265 -15.38 14.28 -3.14
CA LEU A 265 -16.21 15.43 -2.82
C LEU A 265 -17.67 15.05 -2.96
N PHE A 266 -18.47 15.35 -1.95
CA PHE A 266 -19.88 14.95 -1.85
C PHE A 266 -20.79 16.12 -2.20
N GLY A 267 -21.36 16.14 -3.41
CA GLY A 267 -22.25 17.22 -3.84
C GLY A 267 -21.53 18.57 -3.85
N GLY A 268 -22.27 19.62 -3.58
CA GLY A 268 -21.78 21.00 -3.57
C GLY A 268 -22.70 21.92 -4.39
N ASP A 269 -22.49 23.24 -4.25
CA ASP A 269 -23.19 24.26 -5.01
C ASP A 269 -22.38 24.64 -6.26
N ASP A 270 -22.94 24.46 -7.47
CA ASP A 270 -22.30 24.79 -8.74
C ASP A 270 -22.52 26.24 -9.19
N GLY A 271 -23.25 27.01 -8.40
CA GLY A 271 -23.55 28.43 -8.65
C GLY A 271 -24.56 28.69 -9.76
N LYS A 272 -25.04 27.66 -10.50
CA LYS A 272 -25.98 27.89 -11.64
C LYS A 272 -27.26 28.60 -11.25
N ASN A 273 -27.77 28.37 -10.04
CA ASN A 273 -28.98 28.99 -9.55
C ASN A 273 -28.71 30.12 -8.57
N ALA A 274 -27.47 30.51 -8.31
CA ALA A 274 -27.10 31.49 -7.29
C ALA A 274 -27.77 32.86 -7.51
N ALA A 275 -27.81 33.35 -8.75
CA ALA A 275 -28.49 34.60 -9.10
C ALA A 275 -30.02 34.53 -9.07
N ARG A 276 -30.57 33.29 -9.11
CA ARG A 276 -32.02 33.04 -9.18
C ARG A 276 -32.64 32.62 -7.86
N VAL A 277 -31.90 32.63 -6.77
CA VAL A 277 -32.39 32.19 -5.44
C VAL A 277 -33.62 32.99 -5.00
N ALA A 278 -33.65 34.33 -5.24
CA ALA A 278 -34.76 35.18 -4.89
C ALA A 278 -36.02 34.92 -5.75
N GLU A 279 -35.84 34.46 -7.01
CA GLU A 279 -36.91 34.03 -7.90
C GLU A 279 -37.41 32.62 -7.52
N LEU A 280 -36.52 31.67 -7.39
CA LEU A 280 -36.87 30.26 -7.19
C LEU A 280 -37.43 29.97 -5.80
N LYS A 281 -36.91 30.62 -4.74
CA LYS A 281 -37.37 30.42 -3.36
C LYS A 281 -37.58 28.93 -3.02
N ASP A 282 -38.77 28.53 -2.64
CA ASP A 282 -39.14 27.15 -2.30
C ASP A 282 -39.15 26.19 -3.51
N ALA A 283 -39.14 26.69 -4.74
CA ALA A 283 -39.00 25.90 -5.97
C ALA A 283 -37.55 25.60 -6.34
N HIS A 284 -36.57 26.05 -5.55
CA HIS A 284 -35.17 25.77 -5.82
C HIS A 284 -34.90 24.24 -5.85
N PRO A 285 -34.22 23.68 -6.89
CA PRO A 285 -34.11 22.24 -7.12
C PRO A 285 -33.22 21.51 -6.09
N GLY A 286 -32.50 22.23 -5.23
CA GLY A 286 -31.44 21.71 -4.38
C GLY A 286 -30.06 21.89 -5.03
N PHE A 287 -29.06 21.32 -4.41
CA PHE A 287 -27.65 21.36 -4.84
C PHE A 287 -27.30 20.11 -5.66
N ARG A 288 -26.08 20.06 -6.19
CA ARG A 288 -25.56 18.88 -6.88
C ARG A 288 -25.49 17.70 -5.94
N ASN A 289 -25.76 16.51 -6.47
CA ASN A 289 -25.70 15.27 -5.69
C ASN A 289 -24.65 14.28 -6.20
N GLU A 290 -23.87 14.62 -7.23
CA GLU A 290 -22.77 13.81 -7.71
C GLU A 290 -21.66 13.74 -6.66
N ILE A 291 -21.05 12.55 -6.51
CA ILE A 291 -19.83 12.34 -5.75
C ILE A 291 -18.68 12.35 -6.74
N LEU A 292 -17.88 13.41 -6.72
CA LEU A 292 -16.70 13.56 -7.55
C LEU A 292 -15.50 12.91 -6.89
N ALA A 293 -14.78 12.08 -7.61
CA ALA A 293 -13.52 11.48 -7.17
C ALA A 293 -12.35 12.08 -7.96
N TYR A 294 -11.41 12.66 -7.24
CA TYR A 294 -10.12 13.09 -7.76
C TYR A 294 -9.06 12.03 -7.52
N ASN A 295 -8.42 11.53 -8.57
CA ASN A 295 -7.31 10.60 -8.46
C ASN A 295 -5.98 11.36 -8.45
N THR A 296 -5.26 11.34 -7.32
CA THR A 296 -4.00 12.08 -7.11
C THR A 296 -2.82 11.53 -7.92
N ILE A 297 -2.91 10.30 -8.46
CA ILE A 297 -1.87 9.65 -9.28
C ILE A 297 -2.04 9.98 -10.76
N THR A 298 -3.28 9.88 -11.26
CA THR A 298 -3.56 10.12 -12.68
C THR A 298 -3.92 11.56 -12.98
N ASP A 299 -4.16 12.38 -11.95
CA ASP A 299 -4.55 13.80 -12.03
C ASP A 299 -5.80 13.99 -12.90
N VAL A 300 -6.86 13.23 -12.57
CA VAL A 300 -8.16 13.30 -13.28
C VAL A 300 -9.33 13.19 -12.31
N TRP A 301 -10.48 13.71 -12.74
CA TRP A 301 -11.76 13.62 -12.05
C TRP A 301 -12.68 12.58 -12.67
N SER A 302 -13.52 11.95 -11.85
CA SER A 302 -14.64 11.10 -12.29
C SER A 302 -15.86 11.30 -11.39
N VAL A 303 -17.05 10.99 -11.93
CA VAL A 303 -18.25 10.83 -11.13
C VAL A 303 -18.31 9.39 -10.67
N MET A 304 -18.25 9.16 -9.35
CA MET A 304 -18.22 7.80 -8.77
C MET A 304 -19.58 7.32 -8.33
N ASP A 305 -20.39 8.21 -7.79
CA ASP A 305 -21.71 7.86 -7.22
C ASP A 305 -22.56 9.12 -7.06
N HIS A 306 -23.73 8.97 -6.45
CA HIS A 306 -24.65 10.06 -6.18
C HIS A 306 -25.20 9.96 -4.75
N ILE A 307 -25.30 11.10 -4.08
CA ILE A 307 -26.05 11.21 -2.82
C ILE A 307 -27.54 11.00 -3.16
N PRO A 308 -28.25 10.12 -2.42
CA PRO A 308 -29.66 9.87 -2.70
C PRO A 308 -30.47 11.13 -2.48
N VAL A 309 -31.29 11.49 -3.45
CA VAL A 309 -32.24 12.59 -3.38
C VAL A 309 -33.65 12.00 -3.48
N GLN A 310 -34.46 12.20 -2.46
CA GLN A 310 -35.86 11.77 -2.42
C GLN A 310 -36.74 12.98 -2.14
N LYS A 311 -37.46 13.44 -3.16
CA LYS A 311 -38.40 14.58 -3.05
C LYS A 311 -39.79 14.04 -2.81
N ASN A 312 -40.42 14.48 -1.68
CA ASN A 312 -41.80 14.18 -1.43
C ASN A 312 -42.71 15.04 -2.30
N SER A 313 -43.94 14.63 -2.48
CA SER A 313 -44.96 15.38 -3.26
C SER A 313 -45.26 16.76 -2.68
N ASP A 314 -45.09 16.94 -1.37
CA ASP A 314 -45.26 18.20 -0.63
C ASP A 314 -43.94 18.94 -0.36
N ALA A 315 -42.87 18.65 -1.13
CA ALA A 315 -41.50 19.15 -0.87
C ALA A 315 -41.41 20.70 -0.77
N ILE A 316 -42.33 21.44 -1.38
CA ILE A 316 -42.36 22.90 -1.31
C ILE A 316 -42.94 23.34 0.07
N ALA A 317 -44.02 22.71 0.52
CA ALA A 317 -44.69 23.06 1.78
C ALA A 317 -43.93 22.45 2.99
N ASN A 318 -43.42 21.23 2.84
CA ASN A 318 -42.72 20.49 3.88
C ASN A 318 -41.29 20.09 3.41
N PRO A 319 -40.34 21.03 3.35
CA PRO A 319 -38.98 20.77 2.88
C PRO A 319 -38.22 19.78 3.73
N HIS A 320 -38.51 19.67 5.01
CA HIS A 320 -37.82 18.76 5.94
C HIS A 320 -38.25 17.29 5.76
N GLY A 321 -39.38 17.02 5.10
CA GLY A 321 -39.81 15.67 4.76
C GLY A 321 -38.95 15.01 3.65
N SER A 322 -38.34 15.82 2.78
CA SER A 322 -37.55 15.38 1.66
C SER A 322 -36.07 15.16 2.02
N VAL A 323 -35.37 14.33 1.26
CA VAL A 323 -33.91 14.14 1.35
C VAL A 323 -33.24 14.84 0.20
N TYR A 324 -32.29 15.71 0.48
CA TYR A 324 -31.46 16.43 -0.49
C TYR A 324 -29.98 16.23 -0.19
N ALA A 325 -29.13 16.44 -1.19
CA ALA A 325 -27.69 16.53 -0.98
C ALA A 325 -27.37 17.80 -0.17
N PRO A 326 -26.80 17.67 1.06
CA PRO A 326 -26.55 18.83 1.90
C PRO A 326 -25.27 19.56 1.50
N VAL A 327 -25.28 20.89 1.67
CA VAL A 327 -24.06 21.73 1.61
C VAL A 327 -23.84 22.39 2.97
N THR A 328 -22.70 23.06 3.15
CA THR A 328 -22.36 23.75 4.43
C THR A 328 -22.47 22.83 5.64
N THR A 329 -22.00 21.61 5.52
CA THR A 329 -21.94 20.62 6.60
C THR A 329 -20.55 19.97 6.61
N PRO A 330 -20.02 19.58 7.79
CA PRO A 330 -18.81 18.76 7.84
C PRO A 330 -19.06 17.35 7.32
N LEU A 331 -18.01 16.75 6.70
CA LEU A 331 -17.94 15.33 6.47
C LEU A 331 -17.17 14.67 7.62
N VAL A 332 -17.74 13.68 8.25
CA VAL A 332 -17.14 12.98 9.39
C VAL A 332 -17.03 11.49 9.10
N ILE A 333 -15.88 10.91 9.42
CA ILE A 333 -15.69 9.45 9.38
C ILE A 333 -15.96 8.90 10.79
N TRP A 334 -16.99 8.06 10.90
CA TRP A 334 -17.36 7.41 12.16
C TRP A 334 -17.64 5.93 11.93
N ASN A 335 -16.98 5.05 12.67
CA ASN A 335 -17.09 3.60 12.52
C ASN A 335 -16.88 3.11 11.06
N LYS A 336 -15.89 3.68 10.37
CA LYS A 336 -15.60 3.41 8.94
C LYS A 336 -16.72 3.80 7.97
N GLN A 337 -17.68 4.61 8.41
CA GLN A 337 -18.78 5.14 7.62
C GLN A 337 -18.59 6.64 7.40
N VAL A 338 -19.04 7.12 6.27
CA VAL A 338 -19.11 8.56 5.97
C VAL A 338 -20.43 9.10 6.49
N ILE A 339 -20.35 10.14 7.31
CA ILE A 339 -21.50 10.79 7.94
C ILE A 339 -21.62 12.21 7.41
N LEU A 340 -22.81 12.56 6.91
CA LEU A 340 -23.23 13.92 6.61
C LEU A 340 -24.42 14.24 7.51
N ALA A 341 -24.17 14.99 8.58
CA ALA A 341 -25.18 15.32 9.58
C ALA A 341 -25.57 16.78 9.44
N ALA A 342 -26.86 17.06 9.28
CA ALA A 342 -27.39 18.41 9.08
C ALA A 342 -27.03 18.99 7.69
N GLY A 343 -26.84 20.30 7.59
CA GLY A 343 -26.49 21.05 6.39
C GLY A 343 -27.67 21.78 5.75
N GLU A 344 -27.35 22.51 4.69
CA GLU A 344 -28.32 23.23 3.91
C GLU A 344 -28.81 22.38 2.74
N ALA A 345 -30.11 22.06 2.72
CA ALA A 345 -30.73 21.24 1.67
C ALA A 345 -31.05 22.06 0.40
N ARG A 346 -31.44 23.32 0.58
CA ARG A 346 -31.71 24.36 -0.43
C ARG A 346 -31.39 25.71 0.20
N PRO A 347 -31.13 26.75 -0.58
CA PRO A 347 -30.94 28.08 -0.01
C PRO A 347 -32.07 28.46 0.99
N GLY A 348 -31.68 28.81 2.23
CA GLY A 348 -32.60 29.12 3.30
C GLY A 348 -33.32 27.94 3.99
N VAL A 349 -33.12 26.71 3.53
CA VAL A 349 -33.72 25.50 4.11
C VAL A 349 -32.65 24.62 4.71
N ARG A 350 -32.73 24.31 6.00
CA ARG A 350 -31.82 23.43 6.72
C ARG A 350 -32.30 21.98 6.74
N SER A 351 -31.44 21.05 7.03
CA SER A 351 -31.77 19.63 7.15
C SER A 351 -31.56 19.15 8.58
N ASN A 352 -32.48 18.36 9.09
CA ASN A 352 -32.29 17.57 10.31
C ASN A 352 -31.89 16.11 10.02
N LYS A 353 -31.65 15.78 8.77
CA LYS A 353 -31.30 14.42 8.36
C LYS A 353 -29.82 14.16 8.63
N MET A 354 -29.54 12.90 9.00
CA MET A 354 -28.19 12.35 9.03
C MET A 354 -28.09 11.30 7.93
N LEU A 355 -27.26 11.55 6.93
CA LEU A 355 -27.00 10.60 5.86
C LEU A 355 -25.75 9.78 6.21
N VAL A 356 -25.84 8.48 6.04
CA VAL A 356 -24.79 7.51 6.33
C VAL A 356 -24.44 6.77 5.05
N ALA A 357 -23.19 6.86 4.63
CA ALA A 357 -22.68 6.16 3.45
C ALA A 357 -21.63 5.12 3.84
N VAL A 358 -21.87 3.88 3.47
CA VAL A 358 -20.94 2.76 3.68
C VAL A 358 -20.31 2.40 2.35
N PRO A 359 -18.95 2.50 2.21
CA PRO A 359 -18.28 2.12 0.97
C PRO A 359 -18.49 0.63 0.68
N HIS A 360 -18.89 0.32 -0.54
CA HIS A 360 -19.04 -1.06 -1.00
C HIS A 360 -17.77 -1.53 -1.70
N GLN A 361 -17.35 -2.78 -1.44
CA GLN A 361 -16.28 -3.41 -2.23
C GLN A 361 -16.93 -4.30 -3.30
N PRO A 362 -16.88 -3.92 -4.58
CA PRO A 362 -17.42 -4.76 -5.65
C PRO A 362 -16.62 -6.06 -5.75
N SER A 363 -17.32 -7.17 -5.94
CA SER A 363 -16.70 -8.46 -6.20
C SER A 363 -16.23 -8.56 -7.67
N GLY A 364 -15.15 -9.32 -7.90
CA GLY A 364 -14.63 -9.55 -9.25
C GLY A 364 -15.56 -10.38 -10.15
N LYS A 365 -15.44 -10.21 -11.48
CA LYS A 365 -16.17 -10.98 -12.52
C LYS A 365 -15.41 -12.26 -12.88
N PHE A 366 -15.25 -13.20 -11.94
CA PHE A 366 -14.47 -14.41 -12.17
C PHE A 366 -15.38 -15.58 -12.58
N GLY A 367 -15.16 -16.13 -13.79
CA GLY A 367 -16.05 -17.13 -14.39
C GLY A 367 -15.51 -18.57 -14.33
N ALA A 368 -16.34 -19.53 -14.73
CA ALA A 368 -15.99 -20.96 -14.79
C ALA A 368 -14.78 -21.23 -15.72
N PHE A 369 -14.61 -20.44 -16.77
CA PHE A 369 -13.50 -20.59 -17.71
C PHE A 369 -12.16 -20.20 -17.07
N ASP A 370 -12.14 -19.16 -16.23
CA ASP A 370 -10.96 -18.76 -15.47
C ASP A 370 -10.52 -19.86 -14.49
N TRP A 371 -11.49 -20.47 -13.79
CA TRP A 371 -11.23 -21.60 -12.90
C TRP A 371 -10.71 -22.83 -13.64
N THR A 372 -11.18 -23.06 -14.86
CA THR A 372 -10.68 -24.16 -15.70
C THR A 372 -9.21 -23.97 -16.03
N ILE A 373 -8.77 -22.75 -16.41
CA ILE A 373 -7.38 -22.45 -16.70
C ILE A 373 -6.51 -22.60 -15.45
N ILE A 374 -6.96 -22.10 -14.30
CA ILE A 374 -6.24 -22.29 -13.03
C ILE A 374 -6.13 -23.78 -12.68
N GLY A 375 -7.20 -24.55 -12.86
CA GLY A 375 -7.20 -26.00 -12.65
C GLY A 375 -6.21 -26.74 -13.55
N LEU A 376 -6.17 -26.39 -14.84
CA LEU A 376 -5.19 -26.95 -15.80
C LEU A 376 -3.75 -26.60 -15.40
N TYR A 377 -3.50 -25.37 -14.93
CA TYR A 377 -2.20 -24.96 -14.41
C TYR A 377 -1.77 -25.84 -13.23
N PHE A 378 -2.63 -26.05 -12.21
CA PHE A 378 -2.30 -26.89 -11.07
C PHE A 378 -2.07 -28.36 -11.48
N LEU A 379 -2.86 -28.89 -12.42
CA LEU A 379 -2.67 -30.23 -12.96
C LEU A 379 -1.30 -30.35 -13.68
N ALA A 380 -0.91 -29.33 -14.43
CA ALA A 380 0.41 -29.32 -15.10
C ALA A 380 1.57 -29.30 -14.08
N VAL A 381 1.49 -28.47 -13.01
CA VAL A 381 2.49 -28.45 -11.92
C VAL A 381 2.62 -29.82 -11.26
N ILE A 382 1.48 -30.44 -10.90
CA ILE A 382 1.46 -31.77 -10.27
C ILE A 382 1.99 -32.83 -11.22
N GLY A 383 1.64 -32.77 -12.51
CA GLY A 383 2.10 -33.70 -13.54
C GLY A 383 3.62 -33.65 -13.74
N ILE A 384 4.19 -32.45 -13.87
CA ILE A 384 5.65 -32.26 -13.98
C ILE A 384 6.35 -32.79 -12.73
N SER A 385 5.86 -32.41 -11.54
CA SER A 385 6.46 -32.87 -10.29
C SER A 385 6.39 -34.41 -10.14
N TRP A 386 5.27 -35.02 -10.50
CA TRP A 386 5.13 -36.47 -10.47
C TRP A 386 6.09 -37.16 -11.45
N TYR A 387 6.19 -36.66 -12.68
CA TYR A 387 7.10 -37.20 -13.70
C TYR A 387 8.57 -37.15 -13.24
N VAL A 388 9.00 -35.99 -12.73
CA VAL A 388 10.37 -35.79 -12.23
C VAL A 388 10.64 -36.66 -11.00
N SER A 389 9.71 -36.71 -10.03
CA SER A 389 9.86 -37.52 -8.81
C SER A 389 9.99 -39.01 -9.06
N LYS A 390 9.37 -39.51 -10.15
CA LYS A 390 9.46 -40.91 -10.52
C LYS A 390 10.86 -41.30 -11.00
N ASN A 391 11.59 -40.35 -11.60
CA ASN A 391 12.90 -40.57 -12.21
C ASN A 391 14.06 -40.05 -11.33
N MET A 392 13.77 -39.50 -10.17
CA MET A 392 14.77 -38.95 -9.25
C MET A 392 15.51 -40.05 -8.51
N GLY A 393 16.81 -39.86 -8.34
CA GLY A 393 17.67 -40.73 -7.52
C GLY A 393 17.32 -40.67 -6.02
N HIS A 394 17.88 -41.60 -5.24
CA HIS A 394 17.54 -41.77 -3.82
C HIS A 394 18.62 -41.24 -2.87
N THR A 395 19.58 -40.45 -3.36
CA THR A 395 20.64 -39.85 -2.53
C THR A 395 20.30 -38.44 -2.06
N THR A 396 20.99 -37.98 -1.02
CA THR A 396 20.91 -36.59 -0.60
C THR A 396 21.42 -35.63 -1.67
N GLY A 397 22.41 -36.05 -2.48
CA GLY A 397 22.91 -35.27 -3.63
C GLY A 397 21.84 -35.09 -4.71
N ASP A 398 21.05 -36.12 -5.03
CA ASP A 398 19.96 -36.02 -5.99
C ASP A 398 18.88 -35.07 -5.46
N PHE A 399 18.51 -35.19 -4.19
CA PHE A 399 17.45 -34.38 -3.58
C PHE A 399 17.82 -32.88 -3.46
N PHE A 400 19.07 -32.56 -3.06
CA PHE A 400 19.49 -31.19 -2.82
C PHE A 400 20.18 -30.50 -3.98
N LEU A 401 20.87 -31.25 -4.88
CA LEU A 401 21.64 -30.72 -6.00
C LEU A 401 21.21 -31.27 -7.36
N GLY A 402 20.13 -32.08 -7.44
CA GLY A 402 19.63 -32.68 -8.68
C GLY A 402 20.67 -33.53 -9.39
N GLY A 403 21.58 -34.20 -8.65
CA GLY A 403 22.72 -34.96 -9.20
C GLY A 403 23.68 -34.12 -10.05
N GLN A 404 23.61 -32.79 -9.99
CA GLN A 404 24.39 -31.87 -10.85
C GLN A 404 24.16 -32.07 -12.35
N LYS A 405 22.95 -32.44 -12.77
CA LYS A 405 22.59 -32.76 -14.16
C LYS A 405 21.66 -31.72 -14.80
N ILE A 406 21.27 -30.67 -14.04
CA ILE A 406 20.31 -29.67 -14.51
C ILE A 406 20.96 -28.80 -15.60
N PRO A 407 20.34 -28.66 -16.79
CA PRO A 407 20.86 -27.82 -17.87
C PRO A 407 20.98 -26.36 -17.43
N TRP A 408 22.01 -25.65 -17.89
CA TRP A 408 22.29 -24.26 -17.51
C TRP A 408 21.13 -23.30 -17.75
N TRP A 409 20.36 -23.47 -18.82
CA TRP A 409 19.22 -22.61 -19.14
C TRP A 409 18.05 -22.83 -18.16
N ALA A 410 17.77 -24.09 -17.76
CA ALA A 410 16.75 -24.40 -16.79
C ALA A 410 17.13 -23.90 -15.39
N ALA A 411 18.40 -24.08 -14.99
CA ALA A 411 18.94 -23.50 -13.76
C ALA A 411 18.85 -21.96 -13.77
N GLY A 412 19.17 -21.32 -14.90
CA GLY A 412 19.06 -19.86 -15.07
C GLY A 412 17.64 -19.34 -14.99
N LEU A 413 16.69 -19.99 -15.66
CA LEU A 413 15.25 -19.67 -15.55
C LEU A 413 14.71 -19.92 -14.14
N SER A 414 15.18 -20.97 -13.47
CA SER A 414 14.80 -21.27 -12.08
C SER A 414 15.34 -20.21 -11.10
N ILE A 415 16.59 -19.73 -11.26
CA ILE A 415 17.13 -18.60 -10.50
C ILE A 415 16.24 -17.38 -10.71
N PHE A 416 15.89 -17.08 -11.95
CA PHE A 416 15.00 -15.98 -12.29
C PHE A 416 13.60 -16.14 -11.66
N GLY A 417 12.96 -17.30 -11.83
CA GLY A 417 11.65 -17.62 -11.27
C GLY A 417 11.58 -17.58 -9.75
N SER A 418 12.65 -18.01 -9.07
CA SER A 418 12.71 -17.98 -7.59
C SER A 418 12.80 -16.56 -7.02
N LYS A 419 13.25 -15.60 -7.83
CA LYS A 419 13.33 -14.16 -7.47
C LYS A 419 12.08 -13.39 -7.83
N LEU A 420 11.40 -13.76 -8.92
CA LEU A 420 10.12 -13.20 -9.30
C LEU A 420 9.03 -13.76 -8.39
N SER A 421 8.78 -13.05 -7.31
CA SER A 421 7.69 -13.38 -6.40
C SER A 421 6.39 -12.71 -6.83
N ALA A 422 5.27 -13.14 -6.27
CA ALA A 422 4.00 -12.45 -6.42
C ALA A 422 4.05 -10.98 -5.98
N LEU A 423 4.90 -10.66 -5.00
CA LEU A 423 5.23 -9.27 -4.64
C LEU A 423 5.76 -8.49 -5.85
N THR A 424 6.70 -9.05 -6.59
CA THR A 424 7.26 -8.41 -7.80
C THR A 424 6.18 -8.24 -8.87
N PHE A 425 5.30 -9.25 -9.03
CA PHE A 425 4.19 -9.22 -9.98
C PHE A 425 3.18 -8.11 -9.70
N ILE A 426 2.95 -7.80 -8.43
CA ILE A 426 1.99 -6.79 -7.98
C ILE A 426 2.67 -5.44 -7.76
N ALA A 427 3.76 -5.41 -7.00
CA ALA A 427 4.35 -4.17 -6.52
C ALA A 427 5.13 -3.40 -7.61
N ILE A 428 5.73 -4.06 -8.61
CA ILE A 428 6.40 -3.34 -9.70
C ILE A 428 5.39 -2.59 -10.59
N PRO A 429 4.31 -3.22 -11.10
CA PRO A 429 3.26 -2.48 -11.81
C PRO A 429 2.64 -1.38 -10.97
N ALA A 430 2.33 -1.63 -9.69
CA ALA A 430 1.79 -0.62 -8.78
C ALA A 430 2.74 0.58 -8.62
N LYS A 431 4.04 0.33 -8.50
CA LYS A 431 5.04 1.39 -8.39
C LYS A 431 5.18 2.20 -9.69
N ALA A 432 5.21 1.54 -10.84
CA ALA A 432 5.26 2.20 -12.14
C ALA A 432 3.96 2.98 -12.44
N TYR A 433 2.80 2.46 -11.99
CA TYR A 433 1.53 3.17 -12.02
C TYR A 433 1.60 4.46 -11.19
N ALA A 434 2.06 4.37 -9.95
CA ALA A 434 2.09 5.50 -9.03
C ALA A 434 3.18 6.53 -9.34
N THR A 435 4.35 6.09 -9.87
CA THR A 435 5.52 6.96 -10.08
C THR A 435 6.07 6.85 -11.50
N ASP A 436 7.32 6.43 -11.66
CA ASP A 436 8.09 6.34 -12.89
C ASP A 436 8.96 5.06 -12.91
N TRP A 437 9.93 5.00 -13.82
CA TRP A 437 10.81 3.84 -14.00
C TRP A 437 12.15 3.93 -13.26
N VAL A 438 12.36 4.88 -12.35
CA VAL A 438 13.64 5.00 -11.60
C VAL A 438 13.99 3.70 -10.87
N TYR A 439 13.00 2.97 -10.39
CA TYR A 439 13.21 1.66 -9.72
C TYR A 439 13.68 0.54 -10.66
N ILE A 440 13.62 0.70 -11.99
CA ILE A 440 14.15 -0.30 -12.96
C ILE A 440 15.66 -0.49 -12.78
N MET A 441 16.36 0.53 -12.27
CA MET A 441 17.81 0.47 -11.99
C MET A 441 18.14 -0.65 -10.98
N ASN A 442 17.22 -0.94 -10.03
CA ASN A 442 17.40 -2.07 -9.11
C ASN A 442 17.53 -3.41 -9.86
N ASN A 443 16.78 -3.58 -10.93
CA ASN A 443 16.81 -4.80 -11.75
C ASN A 443 18.01 -4.81 -12.73
N ILE A 444 18.37 -3.65 -13.30
CA ILE A 444 19.53 -3.52 -14.18
C ILE A 444 20.83 -3.88 -13.43
N MET A 445 20.95 -3.57 -12.15
CA MET A 445 22.11 -3.92 -11.32
C MET A 445 22.31 -5.44 -11.16
N ILE A 446 21.30 -6.27 -11.45
CA ILE A 446 21.45 -7.73 -11.53
C ILE A 446 22.40 -8.11 -12.68
N VAL A 447 22.33 -7.38 -13.80
CA VAL A 447 23.24 -7.60 -14.93
C VAL A 447 24.67 -7.19 -14.55
N ALA A 448 24.81 -6.08 -13.82
CA ALA A 448 26.12 -5.59 -13.38
C ALA A 448 26.80 -6.51 -12.34
N ILE A 449 26.02 -7.16 -11.46
CA ILE A 449 26.57 -8.06 -10.44
C ILE A 449 26.98 -9.44 -11.01
N ALA A 450 26.38 -9.89 -12.10
CA ALA A 450 26.65 -11.21 -12.69
C ALA A 450 28.15 -11.49 -13.00
N PRO A 451 28.92 -10.56 -13.63
CA PRO A 451 30.37 -10.72 -13.79
C PRO A 451 31.08 -10.84 -12.44
N ILE A 452 30.76 -10.00 -11.47
CA ILE A 452 31.41 -10.00 -10.15
C ILE A 452 31.25 -11.38 -9.49
N VAL A 453 30.04 -11.91 -9.49
CA VAL A 453 29.74 -13.22 -8.90
C VAL A 453 30.47 -14.35 -9.67
N THR A 454 30.41 -14.31 -10.99
CA THR A 454 30.99 -15.39 -11.83
C THR A 454 32.53 -15.44 -11.81
N PHE A 455 33.19 -14.29 -11.59
CA PHE A 455 34.66 -14.27 -11.55
C PHE A 455 35.21 -14.39 -10.12
N PHE A 456 34.56 -13.84 -9.11
CA PHE A 456 35.14 -13.78 -7.76
C PHE A 456 34.52 -14.78 -6.77
N TYR A 457 33.25 -15.19 -6.89
CA TYR A 457 32.59 -16.06 -5.91
C TYR A 457 32.38 -17.50 -6.42
N LEU A 458 31.90 -17.66 -7.65
CA LEU A 458 31.54 -18.95 -8.21
C LEU A 458 32.73 -19.96 -8.22
N PRO A 459 33.98 -19.57 -8.57
CA PRO A 459 35.12 -20.51 -8.56
C PRO A 459 35.41 -21.10 -7.19
N TYR A 460 35.26 -20.29 -6.11
CA TYR A 460 35.42 -20.80 -4.73
C TYR A 460 34.34 -21.82 -4.37
N PHE A 461 33.08 -21.53 -4.64
CA PHE A 461 32.00 -22.43 -4.31
C PHE A 461 32.04 -23.75 -5.07
N ARG A 462 32.42 -23.72 -6.35
CA ARG A 462 32.55 -24.93 -7.20
C ARG A 462 33.74 -25.78 -6.81
N LYS A 463 34.88 -25.15 -6.49
CA LYS A 463 36.08 -25.85 -6.07
C LYS A 463 35.89 -26.63 -4.76
N LEU A 464 35.11 -26.11 -3.84
CA LEU A 464 34.85 -26.68 -2.53
C LEU A 464 33.76 -27.77 -2.54
N LYS A 465 33.02 -27.97 -3.66
CA LYS A 465 31.94 -28.95 -3.82
C LYS A 465 30.86 -28.85 -2.69
N LEU A 466 30.47 -27.63 -2.38
CA LEU A 466 29.53 -27.34 -1.28
C LEU A 466 28.09 -27.83 -1.59
N THR A 467 27.40 -28.31 -0.57
CA THR A 467 25.94 -28.53 -0.60
C THR A 467 25.20 -27.31 -0.01
N SER A 468 25.68 -26.79 1.11
CA SER A 468 25.27 -25.53 1.72
C SER A 468 26.36 -24.49 1.50
N VAL A 469 25.99 -23.28 1.07
CA VAL A 469 26.94 -22.18 0.91
C VAL A 469 27.65 -21.82 2.23
N TYR A 470 27.03 -22.10 3.37
CA TYR A 470 27.57 -21.80 4.70
C TYR A 470 28.70 -22.75 5.13
N GLU A 471 28.86 -23.90 4.46
CA GLU A 471 30.03 -24.75 4.64
C GLU A 471 31.34 -24.00 4.33
N TYR A 472 31.31 -23.03 3.39
CA TYR A 472 32.40 -22.11 3.14
C TYR A 472 32.83 -21.35 4.41
N LEU A 473 31.86 -20.85 5.19
CA LEU A 473 32.17 -20.14 6.44
C LEU A 473 32.83 -21.04 7.48
N GLN A 474 32.52 -22.35 7.48
CA GLN A 474 33.20 -23.32 8.35
C GLN A 474 34.66 -23.52 7.93
N ILE A 475 34.90 -23.67 6.64
CA ILE A 475 36.25 -23.88 6.09
C ILE A 475 37.10 -22.64 6.31
N ARG A 476 36.55 -21.46 6.10
CA ARG A 476 37.26 -20.17 6.20
C ARG A 476 37.47 -19.69 7.63
N PHE A 477 36.49 -19.89 8.50
CA PHE A 477 36.49 -19.43 9.88
C PHE A 477 36.40 -20.60 10.86
N ASN A 478 35.20 -21.01 11.23
CA ASN A 478 34.93 -22.17 12.10
C ASN A 478 33.43 -22.56 12.09
N THR A 479 33.10 -23.63 12.80
CA THR A 479 31.71 -24.12 12.93
C THR A 479 30.75 -23.10 13.55
N ARG A 480 31.20 -22.26 14.50
CA ARG A 480 30.34 -21.24 15.16
C ARG A 480 29.88 -20.19 14.14
N VAL A 481 30.79 -19.71 13.28
CA VAL A 481 30.49 -18.74 12.22
C VAL A 481 29.56 -19.36 11.18
N LYS A 482 29.75 -20.63 10.79
CA LYS A 482 28.83 -21.37 9.91
C LYS A 482 27.42 -21.41 10.51
N LEU A 483 27.28 -21.87 11.75
CA LEU A 483 25.97 -22.00 12.41
C LEU A 483 25.26 -20.64 12.56
N LEU A 484 26.01 -19.58 12.85
CA LEU A 484 25.46 -18.21 12.88
C LEU A 484 24.91 -17.80 11.51
N GLY A 485 25.67 -18.00 10.41
CA GLY A 485 25.24 -17.70 9.06
C GLY A 485 24.01 -18.53 8.63
N SER A 486 24.04 -19.84 8.89
CA SER A 486 22.94 -20.76 8.61
C SER A 486 21.67 -20.40 9.39
N LEU A 487 21.78 -20.06 10.68
CA LEU A 487 20.64 -19.65 11.51
C LEU A 487 20.04 -18.33 11.00
N THR A 488 20.89 -17.35 10.69
CA THR A 488 20.47 -16.07 10.13
C THR A 488 19.66 -16.26 8.84
N PHE A 489 20.14 -17.12 7.95
CA PHE A 489 19.44 -17.47 6.72
C PHE A 489 18.08 -18.14 6.97
N VAL A 490 18.04 -19.11 7.89
CA VAL A 490 16.78 -19.82 8.22
C VAL A 490 15.74 -18.86 8.77
N VAL A 491 16.10 -17.98 9.71
CA VAL A 491 15.19 -16.97 10.29
C VAL A 491 14.71 -16.00 9.22
N PHE A 492 15.62 -15.50 8.40
CA PHE A 492 15.29 -14.61 7.29
C PHE A 492 14.31 -15.25 6.29
N GLN A 493 14.60 -16.47 5.84
CA GLN A 493 13.77 -17.14 4.84
C GLN A 493 12.41 -17.59 5.41
N LEU A 494 12.34 -17.94 6.70
CA LEU A 494 11.08 -18.29 7.35
C LEU A 494 10.16 -17.05 7.47
N SER A 495 10.72 -15.90 7.82
CA SER A 495 9.98 -14.63 7.84
C SER A 495 9.47 -14.27 6.44
N ARG A 496 10.30 -14.45 5.42
CA ARG A 496 9.93 -14.25 4.01
C ARG A 496 8.80 -15.18 3.57
N LEU A 497 8.82 -16.44 4.01
CA LEU A 497 7.84 -17.45 3.61
C LEU A 497 6.41 -17.04 3.99
N GLY A 498 6.20 -16.54 5.20
CA GLY A 498 4.88 -16.07 5.65
C GLY A 498 4.34 -14.90 4.81
N VAL A 499 5.18 -13.91 4.53
CA VAL A 499 4.79 -12.74 3.71
C VAL A 499 4.45 -13.14 2.28
N VAL A 500 5.25 -14.03 1.68
CA VAL A 500 5.06 -14.49 0.29
C VAL A 500 3.80 -15.36 0.15
N ILE A 501 3.35 -16.04 1.20
CA ILE A 501 2.08 -16.78 1.21
C ILE A 501 0.90 -15.80 1.39
N TYR A 502 1.01 -14.83 2.30
CA TYR A 502 -0.07 -13.93 2.69
C TYR A 502 -0.49 -12.98 1.55
N LEU A 503 0.47 -12.26 0.95
CA LEU A 503 0.15 -11.19 -0.01
C LEU A 503 -0.61 -11.67 -1.25
N PRO A 504 -0.20 -12.75 -1.93
CA PRO A 504 -0.97 -13.27 -3.05
C PRO A 504 -2.32 -13.86 -2.65
N ALA A 505 -2.40 -14.46 -1.46
CA ALA A 505 -3.68 -14.97 -0.96
C ALA A 505 -4.68 -13.84 -0.72
N MET A 506 -4.21 -12.69 -0.24
CA MET A 506 -5.02 -11.49 -0.07
C MET A 506 -5.53 -10.97 -1.42
N VAL A 507 -4.65 -10.85 -2.42
CA VAL A 507 -5.03 -10.42 -3.77
C VAL A 507 -6.02 -11.40 -4.39
N LEU A 508 -5.74 -12.69 -4.31
CA LEU A 508 -6.64 -13.72 -4.82
C LEU A 508 -8.01 -13.65 -4.16
N SER A 509 -8.05 -13.48 -2.83
CA SER A 509 -9.30 -13.31 -2.09
C SER A 509 -10.08 -12.09 -2.57
N THR A 510 -9.41 -10.97 -2.77
CA THR A 510 -10.03 -9.72 -3.27
C THR A 510 -10.56 -9.88 -4.70
N VAL A 511 -9.80 -10.55 -5.59
CA VAL A 511 -10.16 -10.73 -7.00
C VAL A 511 -11.27 -11.76 -7.20
N THR A 512 -11.21 -12.87 -6.45
CA THR A 512 -12.11 -14.02 -6.69
C THR A 512 -13.26 -14.12 -5.69
N GLY A 513 -13.23 -13.36 -4.60
CA GLY A 513 -14.18 -13.48 -3.49
C GLY A 513 -13.99 -14.72 -2.59
N ILE A 514 -12.97 -15.55 -2.87
CA ILE A 514 -12.67 -16.71 -2.02
C ILE A 514 -12.14 -16.25 -0.67
N ASN A 515 -12.52 -16.97 0.39
CA ASN A 515 -11.99 -16.72 1.72
C ASN A 515 -10.45 -16.78 1.74
N ILE A 516 -9.79 -15.76 2.30
CA ILE A 516 -8.34 -15.62 2.33
C ILE A 516 -7.64 -16.84 2.98
N PHE A 517 -8.24 -17.43 4.00
CA PHE A 517 -7.70 -18.63 4.66
C PHE A 517 -7.70 -19.84 3.72
N ALA A 518 -8.73 -19.99 2.88
CA ALA A 518 -8.78 -21.03 1.86
C ALA A 518 -7.67 -20.83 0.81
N CYS A 519 -7.42 -19.59 0.39
CA CYS A 519 -6.31 -19.25 -0.53
C CYS A 519 -4.94 -19.58 0.06
N ILE A 520 -4.70 -19.23 1.34
CA ILE A 520 -3.46 -19.56 2.08
C ILE A 520 -3.26 -21.08 2.13
N LEU A 521 -4.29 -21.81 2.56
CA LEU A 521 -4.22 -23.27 2.71
C LEU A 521 -4.00 -23.99 1.38
N LEU A 522 -4.73 -23.63 0.32
CA LEU A 522 -4.60 -24.23 -0.99
C LEU A 522 -3.18 -24.05 -1.55
N THR A 523 -2.70 -22.81 -1.57
CA THR A 523 -1.37 -22.48 -2.10
C THR A 523 -0.25 -23.20 -1.33
N THR A 524 -0.35 -23.19 0.01
CA THR A 524 0.66 -23.83 0.86
C THR A 524 0.64 -25.35 0.71
N PHE A 525 -0.55 -25.97 0.69
CA PHE A 525 -0.68 -27.41 0.58
C PHE A 525 -0.12 -27.94 -0.74
N VAL A 526 -0.52 -27.35 -1.88
CA VAL A 526 -0.02 -27.79 -3.19
C VAL A 526 1.48 -27.59 -3.30
N THR A 527 2.00 -26.45 -2.85
CA THR A 527 3.44 -26.15 -2.91
C THR A 527 4.25 -27.12 -2.03
N THR A 528 3.78 -27.38 -0.82
CA THR A 528 4.45 -28.34 0.10
C THR A 528 4.45 -29.75 -0.50
N ALA A 529 3.32 -30.18 -1.06
CA ALA A 529 3.18 -31.54 -1.60
C ALA A 529 4.21 -31.82 -2.72
N TYR A 530 4.34 -30.95 -3.70
CA TYR A 530 5.30 -31.18 -4.78
C TYR A 530 6.76 -30.96 -4.37
N SER A 531 7.03 -30.04 -3.45
CA SER A 531 8.40 -29.80 -2.96
C SER A 531 8.95 -31.01 -2.18
N VAL A 532 8.10 -31.66 -1.38
CA VAL A 532 8.44 -32.89 -0.65
C VAL A 532 8.65 -34.08 -1.59
N ALA A 533 7.88 -34.17 -2.70
CA ALA A 533 7.92 -35.30 -3.61
C ALA A 533 9.21 -35.35 -4.41
N GLY A 534 9.65 -34.22 -5.02
CA GLY A 534 10.67 -34.25 -6.07
C GLY A 534 11.95 -33.44 -5.81
N GLY A 535 12.14 -32.90 -4.60
CA GLY A 535 13.37 -32.16 -4.26
C GLY A 535 13.65 -30.99 -5.20
N ILE A 536 14.96 -30.61 -5.37
CA ILE A 536 15.36 -29.45 -6.17
C ILE A 536 15.08 -29.63 -7.68
N GLU A 537 15.10 -30.85 -8.20
CA GLU A 537 14.88 -31.09 -9.62
C GLU A 537 13.43 -30.81 -10.01
N ALA A 538 12.45 -31.26 -9.21
CA ALA A 538 11.04 -30.94 -9.43
C ALA A 538 10.80 -29.43 -9.26
N VAL A 539 11.43 -28.79 -8.27
CA VAL A 539 11.34 -27.34 -8.07
C VAL A 539 11.84 -26.60 -9.32
N VAL A 540 13.00 -26.93 -9.86
CA VAL A 540 13.55 -26.28 -11.06
C VAL A 540 12.63 -26.42 -12.27
N TRP A 541 12.14 -27.63 -12.57
CA TRP A 541 11.29 -27.84 -13.75
C TRP A 541 9.90 -27.22 -13.63
N THR A 542 9.31 -27.22 -12.42
CA THR A 542 8.06 -26.49 -12.20
C THR A 542 8.27 -24.99 -12.31
N GLU A 543 9.40 -24.44 -11.82
CA GLU A 543 9.74 -23.03 -11.95
C GLU A 543 9.95 -22.60 -13.40
N VAL A 544 10.54 -23.43 -14.23
CA VAL A 544 10.66 -23.16 -15.69
C VAL A 544 9.29 -22.95 -16.31
N MET A 545 8.32 -23.85 -16.07
CA MET A 545 6.95 -23.67 -16.55
C MET A 545 6.30 -22.41 -15.95
N GLN A 546 6.49 -22.19 -14.66
CA GLN A 546 5.93 -21.05 -13.94
C GLN A 546 6.41 -19.70 -14.49
N VAL A 547 7.67 -19.61 -14.92
CA VAL A 547 8.22 -18.40 -15.57
C VAL A 547 7.48 -18.10 -16.88
N PHE A 548 7.20 -19.13 -17.70
CA PHE A 548 6.47 -18.91 -18.96
C PHE A 548 5.02 -18.48 -18.73
N VAL A 549 4.32 -19.10 -17.77
CA VAL A 549 2.94 -18.71 -17.43
C VAL A 549 2.89 -17.28 -16.88
N LEU A 550 3.83 -16.94 -15.99
CA LEU A 550 3.95 -15.61 -15.37
C LEU A 550 4.21 -14.52 -16.41
N LEU A 551 5.27 -14.68 -17.21
CA LEU A 551 5.64 -13.67 -18.22
C LEU A 551 4.62 -13.62 -19.36
N GLY A 552 4.06 -14.76 -19.77
CA GLY A 552 3.01 -14.84 -20.77
C GLY A 552 1.74 -14.10 -20.35
N GLY A 553 1.28 -14.33 -19.12
CA GLY A 553 0.15 -13.60 -18.55
C GLY A 553 0.37 -12.10 -18.42
N ALA A 554 1.55 -11.68 -17.92
CA ALA A 554 1.90 -10.27 -17.81
C ALA A 554 2.02 -9.59 -19.19
N LEU A 555 2.64 -10.24 -20.17
CA LEU A 555 2.78 -9.73 -21.54
C LEU A 555 1.42 -9.61 -22.25
N ALA A 556 0.57 -10.62 -22.11
CA ALA A 556 -0.79 -10.59 -22.65
C ALA A 556 -1.62 -9.47 -22.02
N SER A 557 -1.50 -9.26 -20.70
CA SER A 557 -2.13 -8.12 -20.02
C SER A 557 -1.62 -6.79 -20.56
N PHE A 558 -0.32 -6.63 -20.74
CA PHE A 558 0.28 -5.40 -21.30
C PHE A 558 -0.32 -5.05 -22.66
N PHE A 559 -0.36 -6.01 -23.56
CA PHE A 559 -0.94 -5.79 -24.88
C PHE A 559 -2.46 -5.53 -24.81
N PHE A 560 -3.18 -6.28 -23.99
CA PHE A 560 -4.61 -6.05 -23.82
C PHE A 560 -4.89 -4.63 -23.34
N ILE A 561 -4.19 -4.17 -22.29
CA ILE A 561 -4.34 -2.83 -21.72
C ILE A 561 -4.06 -1.77 -22.81
N THR A 562 -2.92 -1.87 -23.48
CA THR A 562 -2.49 -0.85 -24.43
C THR A 562 -3.35 -0.78 -25.68
N PHE A 563 -3.89 -1.91 -26.16
CA PHE A 563 -4.76 -1.92 -27.36
C PHE A 563 -6.22 -1.53 -27.05
N HIS A 564 -6.67 -1.68 -25.79
CA HIS A 564 -8.02 -1.30 -25.37
C HIS A 564 -8.10 0.10 -24.75
N SER A 565 -6.97 0.77 -24.59
CA SER A 565 -6.93 2.17 -24.16
C SER A 565 -7.15 3.12 -25.34
N ASP A 566 -7.69 4.30 -25.08
CA ASP A 566 -7.91 5.35 -26.09
C ASP A 566 -6.62 5.71 -26.84
N GLY A 567 -6.66 5.73 -28.16
CA GLY A 567 -5.46 5.97 -28.98
C GLY A 567 -4.49 4.78 -29.10
N GLY A 568 -4.80 3.63 -28.48
CA GLY A 568 -4.04 2.38 -28.58
C GLY A 568 -2.60 2.52 -28.12
N PHE A 569 -1.70 1.67 -28.65
CA PHE A 569 -0.29 1.65 -28.28
C PHE A 569 0.45 2.97 -28.56
N SER A 570 0.08 3.68 -29.64
CA SER A 570 0.68 4.99 -29.97
C SER A 570 0.30 6.05 -28.95
N GLY A 571 -0.99 6.12 -28.56
CA GLY A 571 -1.48 7.02 -27.53
C GLY A 571 -0.82 6.75 -26.17
N PHE A 572 -0.68 5.48 -25.80
CA PHE A 572 0.04 5.05 -24.61
C PHE A 572 1.48 5.60 -24.56
N ILE A 573 2.27 5.39 -25.62
CA ILE A 573 3.66 5.86 -25.65
C ILE A 573 3.73 7.40 -25.58
N HIS A 574 2.87 8.10 -26.34
CA HIS A 574 2.85 9.56 -26.38
C HIS A 574 2.52 10.17 -25.00
N GLU A 575 1.44 9.71 -24.37
CA GLU A 575 1.01 10.24 -23.07
C GLU A 575 1.98 9.87 -21.94
N ALA A 576 2.52 8.64 -21.95
CA ALA A 576 3.48 8.22 -20.95
C ALA A 576 4.79 9.02 -21.06
N TYR A 577 5.27 9.32 -22.26
CA TYR A 577 6.44 10.17 -22.49
C TYR A 577 6.21 11.62 -22.05
N LYS A 578 5.06 12.20 -22.43
CA LYS A 578 4.68 13.57 -22.07
C LYS A 578 4.59 13.79 -20.53
N ASN A 579 4.22 12.74 -19.79
CA ASN A 579 4.07 12.80 -18.32
C ASN A 579 5.27 12.18 -17.56
N ASP A 580 6.44 12.10 -18.19
CA ASP A 580 7.70 11.60 -17.61
C ASP A 580 7.60 10.19 -16.98
N LYS A 581 6.65 9.36 -17.41
CA LYS A 581 6.46 8.02 -16.88
C LYS A 581 7.62 7.07 -17.17
N PHE A 582 8.36 7.30 -18.26
CA PHE A 582 9.53 6.53 -18.65
C PHE A 582 10.85 7.05 -18.07
N ARG A 583 10.81 7.98 -17.13
CA ARG A 583 12.00 8.48 -16.46
C ARG A 583 12.70 7.37 -15.69
N VAL A 584 13.91 6.98 -16.13
CA VAL A 584 14.71 5.89 -15.53
C VAL A 584 15.75 6.38 -14.53
N ALA A 585 15.99 7.68 -14.44
CA ALA A 585 17.01 8.26 -13.58
C ALA A 585 16.55 9.58 -12.95
N ASN A 586 16.72 9.67 -11.64
CA ASN A 586 16.70 10.93 -10.92
C ASN A 586 18.15 11.27 -10.54
N LEU A 587 18.71 12.32 -11.17
CA LEU A 587 20.12 12.74 -11.01
C LEU A 587 20.35 13.61 -9.77
N GLY A 588 19.33 13.80 -8.91
CA GLY A 588 19.47 14.56 -7.67
C GLY A 588 20.55 13.99 -6.75
N TRP A 589 21.01 14.84 -5.81
CA TRP A 589 22.00 14.47 -4.80
C TRP A 589 21.32 14.43 -3.42
N SER A 590 20.80 13.26 -3.06
CA SER A 590 20.11 13.02 -1.77
C SER A 590 20.44 11.62 -1.27
N ILE A 591 20.59 11.45 0.05
CA ILE A 591 20.76 10.12 0.70
C ILE A 591 19.46 9.54 1.21
N SER A 592 18.42 10.36 1.29
CA SER A 592 17.09 9.95 1.80
C SER A 592 16.11 9.62 0.68
N GLU A 593 16.32 10.15 -0.54
CA GLU A 593 15.44 9.91 -1.69
C GLU A 593 16.01 8.83 -2.63
N PRO A 594 15.15 8.15 -3.42
CA PRO A 594 15.58 7.15 -4.40
C PRO A 594 16.17 7.82 -5.67
N VAL A 595 17.31 8.49 -5.54
CA VAL A 595 18.08 9.03 -6.65
C VAL A 595 18.94 7.95 -7.29
N LEU A 596 19.41 8.15 -8.54
CA LEU A 596 20.11 7.17 -9.35
C LEU A 596 21.25 6.44 -8.60
N TRP A 597 22.16 7.19 -7.99
CA TRP A 597 23.32 6.62 -7.31
C TRP A 597 22.94 5.81 -6.05
N VAL A 598 21.92 6.27 -5.30
CA VAL A 598 21.40 5.56 -4.12
C VAL A 598 20.80 4.22 -4.51
N VAL A 599 19.95 4.23 -5.56
CA VAL A 599 19.32 3.01 -6.06
C VAL A 599 20.36 2.07 -6.67
N ALA A 600 21.29 2.57 -7.49
CA ALA A 600 22.30 1.76 -8.14
C ALA A 600 23.27 1.08 -7.15
N ILE A 601 23.85 1.82 -6.22
CA ILE A 601 24.75 1.27 -5.19
C ILE A 601 24.00 0.31 -4.27
N GLY A 602 22.84 0.71 -3.82
CA GLY A 602 22.01 -0.13 -2.94
C GLY A 602 21.60 -1.42 -3.62
N ALA A 603 21.15 -1.36 -4.87
CA ALA A 603 20.77 -2.52 -5.66
C ALA A 603 21.95 -3.44 -5.96
N LEU A 604 23.12 -2.90 -6.29
CA LEU A 604 24.33 -3.69 -6.50
C LEU A 604 24.63 -4.55 -5.27
N LEU A 605 24.59 -3.95 -4.08
CA LEU A 605 24.90 -4.65 -2.83
C LEU A 605 23.78 -5.60 -2.39
N THR A 606 22.51 -5.23 -2.57
CA THR A 606 21.38 -6.14 -2.35
C THR A 606 21.50 -7.39 -3.24
N ASN A 607 21.86 -7.21 -4.50
CA ASN A 607 22.08 -8.33 -5.42
C ASN A 607 23.34 -9.12 -5.09
N LEU A 608 24.41 -8.49 -4.58
CA LEU A 608 25.58 -9.20 -4.05
C LEU A 608 25.15 -10.17 -2.95
N VAL A 609 24.36 -9.71 -1.96
CA VAL A 609 23.78 -10.58 -0.92
C VAL A 609 23.09 -11.79 -1.53
N THR A 610 22.20 -11.54 -2.48
CA THR A 610 21.36 -12.59 -3.08
C THR A 610 22.17 -13.65 -3.85
N TYR A 611 23.19 -13.25 -4.59
CA TYR A 611 23.98 -14.19 -5.42
C TYR A 611 25.15 -14.84 -4.70
N THR A 612 25.52 -14.38 -3.51
CA THR A 612 26.71 -14.90 -2.78
C THR A 612 26.37 -15.58 -1.47
N SER A 613 25.33 -15.15 -0.76
CA SER A 613 25.00 -15.63 0.57
C SER A 613 23.59 -16.21 0.73
N ASP A 614 22.72 -16.07 -0.28
CA ASP A 614 21.41 -16.69 -0.29
C ASP A 614 21.45 -18.10 -0.89
N GLN A 615 21.26 -19.12 -0.06
CA GLN A 615 21.23 -20.52 -0.49
C GLN A 615 20.20 -20.78 -1.58
N VAL A 616 19.09 -20.02 -1.65
CA VAL A 616 18.07 -20.17 -2.69
C VAL A 616 18.67 -20.01 -4.09
N VAL A 617 19.54 -19.04 -4.30
CA VAL A 617 20.18 -18.76 -5.58
C VAL A 617 21.43 -19.63 -5.78
N VAL A 618 22.28 -19.71 -4.73
CA VAL A 618 23.55 -20.45 -4.78
C VAL A 618 23.31 -21.92 -5.11
N GLN A 619 22.34 -22.56 -4.47
CA GLN A 619 21.99 -23.95 -4.67
C GLN A 619 21.69 -24.25 -6.16
N ARG A 620 20.99 -23.34 -6.86
CA ARG A 620 20.59 -23.54 -8.26
C ARG A 620 21.76 -23.56 -9.23
N TYR A 621 22.68 -22.62 -9.15
CA TYR A 621 23.83 -22.68 -10.06
C TYR A 621 24.80 -23.81 -9.70
N LEU A 622 24.74 -24.37 -8.46
CA LEU A 622 25.47 -25.57 -8.07
C LEU A 622 24.84 -26.88 -8.60
N THR A 623 23.60 -26.87 -9.07
CA THR A 623 22.90 -28.02 -9.68
C THR A 623 23.43 -28.34 -11.10
N THR A 624 24.17 -27.43 -11.72
CA THR A 624 24.73 -27.60 -13.06
C THR A 624 25.97 -28.49 -13.08
N SER A 625 26.33 -29.11 -14.24
CA SER A 625 27.41 -30.12 -14.36
C SER A 625 28.79 -29.51 -14.20
N SER A 626 29.03 -28.26 -14.59
CA SER A 626 30.32 -27.61 -14.61
C SER A 626 30.29 -26.16 -14.21
N GLU A 627 31.47 -25.56 -13.88
CA GLU A 627 31.61 -24.14 -13.62
C GLU A 627 31.19 -23.30 -14.83
N LYS A 628 31.51 -23.74 -16.06
CA LYS A 628 31.09 -23.06 -17.28
C LYS A 628 29.57 -22.98 -17.41
N GLU A 629 28.88 -24.06 -17.10
CA GLU A 629 27.41 -24.08 -17.10
C GLU A 629 26.80 -23.27 -15.96
N ALA A 630 27.39 -23.33 -14.77
CA ALA A 630 26.97 -22.46 -13.66
C ALA A 630 27.10 -20.96 -14.01
N ARG A 631 28.20 -20.59 -14.68
CA ARG A 631 28.41 -19.23 -15.20
C ARG A 631 27.30 -18.83 -16.20
N ARG A 632 27.02 -19.73 -17.16
CA ARG A 632 25.95 -19.52 -18.15
C ARG A 632 24.59 -19.36 -17.49
N SER A 633 24.27 -20.13 -16.44
CA SER A 633 22.98 -20.02 -15.74
C SER A 633 22.80 -18.64 -15.04
N ILE A 634 23.88 -18.10 -14.46
CA ILE A 634 23.85 -16.76 -13.86
C ILE A 634 23.62 -15.68 -14.93
N TYR A 635 24.27 -15.76 -16.06
CA TYR A 635 24.07 -14.83 -17.18
C TYR A 635 22.69 -14.97 -17.82
N THR A 636 22.13 -16.20 -17.93
CA THR A 636 20.77 -16.42 -18.42
C THR A 636 19.75 -15.72 -17.53
N ASN A 637 19.88 -15.87 -16.21
CA ASN A 637 19.03 -15.14 -15.28
C ASN A 637 19.19 -13.61 -15.44
N ALA A 638 20.42 -13.11 -15.54
CA ALA A 638 20.68 -11.68 -15.69
C ALA A 638 20.04 -11.10 -16.97
N LEU A 639 20.13 -11.83 -18.09
CA LEU A 639 19.50 -11.43 -19.36
C LEU A 639 17.97 -11.45 -19.30
N MET A 640 17.38 -12.45 -18.62
CA MET A 640 15.90 -12.54 -18.48
C MET A 640 15.29 -11.40 -17.67
N VAL A 641 16.07 -10.78 -16.78
CA VAL A 641 15.59 -9.64 -15.97
C VAL A 641 15.24 -8.43 -16.83
N ILE A 642 15.93 -8.19 -17.96
CA ILE A 642 15.70 -7.02 -18.82
C ILE A 642 14.27 -7.07 -19.43
N PRO A 643 13.90 -8.09 -20.25
CA PRO A 643 12.56 -8.15 -20.83
C PRO A 643 11.46 -8.22 -19.76
N ALA A 644 11.68 -8.94 -18.67
CA ALA A 644 10.72 -9.00 -17.57
C ALA A 644 10.48 -7.61 -16.94
N SER A 645 11.55 -6.84 -16.72
CA SER A 645 11.40 -5.47 -16.18
C SER A 645 10.62 -4.58 -17.13
N LEU A 646 10.90 -4.63 -18.44
CA LEU A 646 10.14 -3.88 -19.44
C LEU A 646 8.65 -4.25 -19.44
N ILE A 647 8.32 -5.54 -19.29
CA ILE A 647 6.94 -6.01 -19.22
C ILE A 647 6.24 -5.46 -17.97
N PHE A 648 6.82 -5.66 -16.77
CA PHE A 648 6.14 -5.28 -15.53
C PHE A 648 6.04 -3.76 -15.33
N PHE A 649 7.10 -3.01 -15.64
CA PHE A 649 7.03 -1.54 -15.62
C PHE A 649 6.08 -1.03 -16.71
N GLY A 650 6.09 -1.67 -17.88
CA GLY A 650 5.17 -1.39 -18.97
C GLY A 650 3.72 -1.59 -18.59
N VAL A 651 3.39 -2.74 -17.92
CA VAL A 651 2.03 -3.00 -17.39
C VAL A 651 1.60 -1.88 -16.45
N GLY A 652 2.44 -1.47 -15.52
CA GLY A 652 2.10 -0.41 -14.56
C GLY A 652 1.84 0.93 -15.23
N THR A 653 2.67 1.31 -16.19
CA THR A 653 2.49 2.55 -16.98
C THR A 653 1.26 2.46 -17.88
N ALA A 654 0.97 1.28 -18.46
CA ALA A 654 -0.24 1.05 -19.25
C ALA A 654 -1.51 1.15 -18.39
N LEU A 655 -1.50 0.63 -17.16
CA LEU A 655 -2.58 0.80 -16.20
C LEU A 655 -2.81 2.27 -15.83
N TRP A 656 -1.72 3.05 -15.66
CA TRP A 656 -1.83 4.47 -15.43
C TRP A 656 -2.52 5.18 -16.61
N TYR A 657 -2.15 4.82 -17.84
CA TYR A 657 -2.76 5.37 -19.04
C TYR A 657 -4.23 4.97 -19.17
N PHE A 658 -4.56 3.69 -18.94
CA PHE A 658 -5.94 3.18 -18.99
C PHE A 658 -6.84 3.89 -17.97
N PHE A 659 -6.45 3.96 -16.71
CA PHE A 659 -7.27 4.58 -15.67
C PHE A 659 -7.25 6.12 -15.73
N ARG A 660 -6.34 6.71 -16.47
CA ARG A 660 -6.42 8.14 -16.84
C ARG A 660 -7.53 8.41 -17.85
N SER A 661 -7.72 7.50 -18.80
CA SER A 661 -8.80 7.58 -19.81
C SER A 661 -10.15 7.09 -19.28
N HIS A 662 -10.14 6.11 -18.36
CA HIS A 662 -11.33 5.48 -17.79
C HIS A 662 -11.32 5.58 -16.24
N PRO A 663 -11.34 6.81 -15.69
CA PRO A 663 -11.14 6.99 -14.24
C PRO A 663 -12.25 6.41 -13.37
N ALA A 664 -13.49 6.31 -13.88
CA ALA A 664 -14.64 5.75 -13.17
C ALA A 664 -14.57 4.23 -12.99
N GLU A 665 -13.67 3.54 -13.73
CA GLU A 665 -13.52 2.09 -13.67
C GLU A 665 -12.54 1.62 -12.58
N LEU A 666 -11.80 2.54 -11.96
CA LEU A 666 -10.91 2.24 -10.84
C LEU A 666 -11.67 2.28 -9.52
N ASN A 667 -11.48 1.25 -8.68
CA ASN A 667 -12.00 1.27 -7.32
C ASN A 667 -11.26 2.33 -6.47
N PRO A 668 -11.91 3.40 -6.02
CA PRO A 668 -11.25 4.45 -5.25
C PRO A 668 -10.79 3.99 -3.86
N ASN A 669 -11.44 2.98 -3.26
CA ASN A 669 -11.03 2.42 -1.95
C ASN A 669 -9.84 1.46 -2.04
N GLY A 670 -9.35 1.13 -3.24
CA GLY A 670 -8.20 0.26 -3.45
C GLY A 670 -6.89 0.88 -2.93
N ARG A 671 -5.98 0.03 -2.52
CA ARG A 671 -4.58 0.42 -2.34
C ARG A 671 -3.91 0.51 -3.71
N THR A 672 -2.80 1.21 -3.79
CA THR A 672 -2.02 1.29 -5.04
C THR A 672 -1.60 -0.11 -5.53
N ASP A 673 -1.29 -1.03 -4.62
CA ASP A 673 -0.97 -2.42 -4.95
C ASP A 673 -2.17 -3.22 -5.51
N ASP A 674 -3.39 -2.76 -5.31
CA ASP A 674 -4.60 -3.43 -5.79
C ASP A 674 -4.96 -3.05 -7.24
N VAL A 675 -4.27 -2.07 -7.85
CA VAL A 675 -4.63 -1.55 -9.18
C VAL A 675 -4.57 -2.62 -10.28
N PHE A 676 -3.52 -3.43 -10.32
CA PHE A 676 -3.39 -4.51 -11.30
C PHE A 676 -4.33 -5.69 -11.00
N PRO A 677 -4.41 -6.21 -9.76
CA PRO A 677 -5.45 -7.16 -9.38
C PRO A 677 -6.88 -6.72 -9.71
N TRP A 678 -7.21 -5.45 -9.46
CA TRP A 678 -8.49 -4.87 -9.82
C TRP A 678 -8.75 -4.93 -11.33
N PHE A 679 -7.78 -4.50 -12.12
CA PHE A 679 -7.87 -4.58 -13.58
C PHE A 679 -8.08 -6.01 -14.07
N ILE A 680 -7.35 -6.99 -13.51
CA ILE A 680 -7.49 -8.41 -13.83
C ILE A 680 -8.93 -8.89 -13.59
N SER A 681 -9.55 -8.48 -12.48
CA SER A 681 -10.85 -8.95 -12.06
C SER A 681 -12.03 -8.30 -12.79
N GLN A 682 -11.87 -7.06 -13.27
CA GLN A 682 -12.97 -6.26 -13.82
C GLN A 682 -12.91 -6.09 -15.33
N GLN A 683 -11.68 -6.01 -15.90
CA GLN A 683 -11.46 -5.59 -17.27
C GLN A 683 -10.99 -6.70 -18.21
N LEU A 684 -10.21 -7.66 -17.69
CA LEU A 684 -9.70 -8.72 -18.55
C LEU A 684 -10.82 -9.69 -18.97
N PRO A 685 -10.80 -10.15 -20.23
CA PRO A 685 -11.75 -11.16 -20.68
C PRO A 685 -11.54 -12.50 -19.98
N ALA A 686 -12.62 -13.26 -19.87
CA ALA A 686 -12.60 -14.61 -19.30
C ALA A 686 -11.53 -15.47 -19.98
N GLY A 687 -10.79 -16.23 -19.21
CA GLY A 687 -9.64 -17.01 -19.63
C GLY A 687 -8.32 -16.27 -19.52
N LEU A 688 -8.24 -15.02 -19.96
CA LEU A 688 -7.03 -14.20 -19.75
C LEU A 688 -6.88 -13.85 -18.27
N SER A 689 -7.96 -13.50 -17.57
CA SER A 689 -7.98 -13.32 -16.11
C SER A 689 -7.48 -14.58 -15.40
N GLY A 690 -7.98 -15.76 -15.79
CA GLY A 690 -7.53 -17.06 -15.27
C GLY A 690 -6.04 -17.33 -15.50
N LEU A 691 -5.51 -16.99 -16.68
CA LEU A 691 -4.08 -17.13 -17.01
C LEU A 691 -3.19 -16.21 -16.15
N VAL A 692 -3.61 -14.97 -15.96
CA VAL A 692 -2.86 -14.00 -15.15
C VAL A 692 -2.87 -14.39 -13.67
N ILE A 693 -4.00 -14.86 -13.15
CA ILE A 693 -4.08 -15.40 -11.79
C ILE A 693 -3.26 -16.70 -11.65
N ALA A 694 -3.25 -17.57 -12.65
CA ALA A 694 -2.32 -18.71 -12.66
C ALA A 694 -0.86 -18.27 -12.62
N GLY A 695 -0.51 -17.18 -13.31
CA GLY A 695 0.80 -16.52 -13.23
C GLY A 695 1.14 -16.00 -11.82
N LEU A 696 0.16 -15.42 -11.11
CA LEU A 696 0.31 -15.00 -9.72
C LEU A 696 0.56 -16.20 -8.79
N PHE A 697 -0.21 -17.30 -8.97
CA PHE A 697 0.07 -18.56 -8.26
C PHE A 697 1.47 -19.09 -8.58
N ALA A 698 1.87 -19.04 -9.86
CA ALA A 698 3.19 -19.47 -10.31
C ALA A 698 4.31 -18.74 -9.57
N ALA A 699 4.23 -17.39 -9.51
CA ALA A 699 5.19 -16.55 -8.81
C ALA A 699 5.24 -16.84 -7.28
N THR A 700 4.08 -17.10 -6.69
CA THR A 700 3.97 -17.46 -5.26
C THR A 700 4.62 -18.80 -4.98
N MET A 701 4.19 -19.83 -5.73
CA MET A 701 4.59 -21.22 -5.52
C MET A 701 6.08 -21.43 -5.79
N SER A 702 6.65 -20.74 -6.80
CA SER A 702 8.09 -20.78 -7.08
C SER A 702 8.91 -20.25 -5.90
N THR A 703 8.50 -19.16 -5.30
CA THR A 703 9.22 -18.58 -4.17
C THR A 703 9.07 -19.42 -2.89
N ILE A 704 7.88 -19.97 -2.63
CA ILE A 704 7.62 -20.84 -1.47
C ILE A 704 8.45 -22.12 -1.58
N SER A 705 8.39 -22.83 -2.71
CA SER A 705 9.09 -24.09 -2.92
C SER A 705 10.60 -23.92 -2.83
N SER A 706 11.11 -22.83 -3.42
CA SER A 706 12.52 -22.45 -3.36
C SER A 706 13.01 -22.22 -1.95
N SER A 707 12.28 -21.44 -1.16
CA SER A 707 12.60 -21.14 0.24
C SER A 707 12.57 -22.42 1.09
N MET A 708 11.51 -23.23 0.96
CA MET A 708 11.37 -24.48 1.72
C MET A 708 12.49 -25.49 1.40
N ASN A 709 12.80 -25.67 0.10
CA ASN A 709 13.87 -26.59 -0.30
C ASN A 709 15.25 -26.12 0.21
N SER A 710 15.55 -24.83 0.10
CA SER A 710 16.83 -24.29 0.54
C SER A 710 16.98 -24.28 2.07
N ILE A 711 15.92 -23.95 2.82
CA ILE A 711 15.93 -24.08 4.29
C ILE A 711 16.14 -25.55 4.69
N ALA A 712 15.40 -26.48 4.07
CA ALA A 712 15.54 -27.91 4.37
C ALA A 712 16.96 -28.41 4.06
N THR A 713 17.60 -27.94 2.99
CA THR A 713 18.99 -28.22 2.63
C THR A 713 19.94 -27.75 3.73
N VAL A 714 19.84 -26.47 4.13
CA VAL A 714 20.71 -25.86 5.15
C VAL A 714 20.52 -26.55 6.50
N VAL A 715 19.27 -26.77 6.94
CA VAL A 715 19.01 -27.39 8.25
C VAL A 715 19.46 -28.85 8.27
N THR A 716 19.31 -29.59 7.17
CA THR A 716 19.78 -30.97 7.10
C THR A 716 21.31 -31.03 7.06
N THR A 717 21.96 -30.18 6.27
CA THR A 717 23.41 -30.22 6.05
C THR A 717 24.18 -29.62 7.25
N ASP A 718 23.75 -28.45 7.74
CA ASP A 718 24.52 -27.66 8.69
C ASP A 718 24.17 -27.95 10.14
N PHE A 719 22.93 -28.37 10.45
CA PHE A 719 22.51 -28.69 11.80
C PHE A 719 22.32 -30.20 12.02
N TYR A 720 21.48 -30.89 11.22
CA TYR A 720 21.20 -32.30 11.50
C TYR A 720 22.43 -33.18 11.36
N LYS A 721 23.23 -33.03 10.27
CA LYS A 721 24.49 -33.76 10.12
C LYS A 721 25.56 -33.35 11.15
N GLN A 722 25.50 -32.12 11.68
CA GLN A 722 26.47 -31.66 12.69
C GLN A 722 26.20 -32.26 14.08
N PHE A 723 24.93 -32.41 14.46
CA PHE A 723 24.54 -32.84 15.81
C PHE A 723 24.29 -34.35 15.89
N LYS A 724 23.99 -35.04 14.80
CA LYS A 724 23.80 -36.50 14.76
C LYS A 724 25.03 -37.17 14.25
N LYS A 725 25.58 -38.10 15.03
CA LYS A 725 26.77 -38.88 14.66
C LYS A 725 26.45 -39.79 13.46
N ALA A 726 27.13 -39.54 12.33
CA ALA A 726 27.12 -40.34 11.09
C ALA A 726 25.70 -40.75 10.59
N PRO A 727 24.78 -39.81 10.29
CA PRO A 727 23.46 -40.16 9.79
C PRO A 727 23.56 -40.76 8.38
N THR A 728 22.75 -41.79 8.09
CA THR A 728 22.65 -42.36 6.77
C THR A 728 21.89 -41.40 5.80
N ASP A 729 22.13 -41.50 4.49
CA ASP A 729 21.40 -40.73 3.48
C ASP A 729 19.89 -40.87 3.61
N LYS A 730 19.40 -42.08 3.90
CA LYS A 730 17.99 -42.36 4.12
C LYS A 730 17.41 -41.58 5.32
N GLN A 731 18.19 -41.43 6.39
CA GLN A 731 17.78 -40.64 7.57
C GLN A 731 17.78 -39.14 7.25
N CYS A 732 18.78 -38.65 6.53
CA CYS A 732 18.85 -37.27 6.09
C CYS A 732 17.68 -36.91 5.16
N LEU A 733 17.34 -37.79 4.20
CA LEU A 733 16.18 -37.58 3.32
C LEU A 733 14.85 -37.57 4.06
N ARG A 734 14.65 -38.51 5.01
CA ARG A 734 13.43 -38.52 5.84
C ARG A 734 13.31 -37.24 6.66
N PHE A 735 14.41 -36.80 7.26
CA PHE A 735 14.45 -35.57 8.03
C PHE A 735 14.15 -34.35 7.15
N ALA A 736 14.80 -34.24 5.98
CA ALA A 736 14.56 -33.15 5.04
C ALA A 736 13.09 -33.06 4.59
N LYS A 737 12.47 -34.20 4.22
CA LYS A 737 11.05 -34.27 3.81
C LYS A 737 10.10 -33.86 4.95
N LEU A 738 10.33 -34.39 6.16
CA LEU A 738 9.53 -34.01 7.33
C LEU A 738 9.69 -32.52 7.64
N PHE A 739 10.92 -32.02 7.62
CA PHE A 739 11.21 -30.61 7.89
C PHE A 739 10.58 -29.68 6.84
N THR A 740 10.54 -30.08 5.55
CA THR A 740 9.83 -29.35 4.51
C THR A 740 8.32 -29.23 4.80
N VAL A 741 7.69 -30.29 5.32
CA VAL A 741 6.28 -30.24 5.75
C VAL A 741 6.10 -29.26 6.92
N LEU A 742 6.99 -29.31 7.90
CA LEU A 742 6.96 -28.40 9.05
C LEU A 742 7.15 -26.94 8.62
N LEU A 743 8.02 -26.67 7.64
CA LEU A 743 8.20 -25.33 7.06
C LEU A 743 6.95 -24.83 6.36
N GLY A 744 6.26 -25.69 5.60
CA GLY A 744 4.98 -25.34 4.99
C GLY A 744 3.94 -24.96 6.05
N ALA A 745 3.82 -25.78 7.11
CA ALA A 745 2.90 -25.49 8.22
C ALA A 745 3.28 -24.19 8.97
N ALA A 746 4.56 -23.95 9.23
CA ALA A 746 5.04 -22.73 9.88
C ALA A 746 4.76 -21.48 9.02
N GLY A 747 5.04 -21.54 7.71
CA GLY A 747 4.74 -20.46 6.77
C GLY A 747 3.24 -20.15 6.70
N CYS A 748 2.40 -21.19 6.69
CA CYS A 748 0.95 -21.06 6.73
C CYS A 748 0.47 -20.37 8.01
N LEU A 749 0.98 -20.77 9.18
CA LEU A 749 0.65 -20.15 10.47
C LEU A 749 1.07 -18.67 10.53
N ILE A 750 2.27 -18.35 10.02
CA ILE A 750 2.74 -16.97 9.94
C ILE A 750 1.84 -16.16 8.99
N ALA A 751 1.44 -16.72 7.84
CA ALA A 751 0.55 -16.04 6.91
C ALA A 751 -0.83 -15.78 7.54
N ILE A 752 -1.40 -16.76 8.24
CA ILE A 752 -2.66 -16.60 8.99
C ILE A 752 -2.52 -15.53 10.08
N TYR A 753 -1.41 -15.51 10.81
CA TYR A 753 -1.15 -14.49 11.83
C TYR A 753 -1.08 -13.08 11.21
N LEU A 754 -0.47 -12.93 10.02
CA LEU A 754 -0.40 -11.66 9.29
C LEU A 754 -1.79 -11.15 8.85
N VAL A 755 -2.78 -12.04 8.60
CA VAL A 755 -4.17 -11.63 8.31
C VAL A 755 -4.78 -10.85 9.48
N TYR A 756 -4.49 -11.27 10.72
CA TYR A 756 -5.04 -10.62 11.93
C TYR A 756 -4.34 -9.31 12.32
N LEU A 757 -3.12 -9.06 11.81
CA LEU A 757 -2.35 -7.87 12.19
C LEU A 757 -2.83 -6.57 11.50
N GLU A 758 -3.70 -6.63 10.49
CA GLU A 758 -4.26 -5.48 9.72
C GLU A 758 -3.19 -4.39 9.40
N ASN A 759 -1.96 -4.78 9.13
CA ASN A 759 -0.84 -3.85 9.04
C ASN A 759 -0.78 -3.18 7.66
N PRO A 760 -0.76 -1.84 7.54
CA PRO A 760 -0.90 -1.13 6.25
C PRO A 760 0.29 -1.32 5.30
N SER A 761 1.47 -1.75 5.76
CA SER A 761 2.66 -1.91 4.91
C SER A 761 3.52 -3.12 5.31
N ILE A 762 3.07 -4.31 4.89
CA ILE A 762 3.85 -5.55 5.06
C ILE A 762 5.11 -5.53 4.18
N TRP A 763 5.05 -4.84 3.02
CA TRP A 763 6.21 -4.62 2.15
C TRP A 763 7.36 -3.90 2.86
N ASP A 764 7.05 -2.80 3.55
CA ASP A 764 8.07 -2.04 4.27
C ASP A 764 8.68 -2.86 5.41
N GLN A 765 7.88 -3.66 6.11
CA GLN A 765 8.39 -4.57 7.14
C GLN A 765 9.30 -5.66 6.54
N TYR A 766 8.90 -6.23 5.41
CA TYR A 766 9.71 -7.19 4.68
C TYR A 766 11.07 -6.61 4.25
N LEU A 767 11.11 -5.39 3.72
CA LEU A 767 12.34 -4.71 3.34
C LEU A 767 13.24 -4.41 4.56
N LYS A 768 12.65 -4.04 5.70
CA LYS A 768 13.40 -3.85 6.96
C LYS A 768 14.05 -5.14 7.43
N ILE A 769 13.36 -6.28 7.36
CA ILE A 769 13.89 -7.61 7.73
C ILE A 769 15.05 -8.01 6.79
N ILE A 770 14.89 -7.83 5.47
CA ILE A 770 15.97 -8.10 4.50
C ILE A 770 17.20 -7.28 4.81
N GLY A 771 17.02 -5.99 5.07
CA GLY A 771 18.12 -5.09 5.36
C GLY A 771 18.91 -5.54 6.60
N LEU A 772 18.21 -5.90 7.68
CA LEU A 772 18.84 -6.29 8.95
C LEU A 772 19.68 -7.57 8.84
N PHE A 773 19.15 -8.62 8.22
CA PHE A 773 19.80 -9.93 8.24
C PHE A 773 20.64 -10.21 7.01
N GLY A 774 20.17 -9.83 5.82
CA GLY A 774 20.81 -10.16 4.55
C GLY A 774 22.16 -9.47 4.36
N GLY A 775 22.24 -8.18 4.63
CA GLY A 775 23.45 -7.38 4.39
C GLY A 775 24.65 -7.83 5.23
N CYS A 776 24.45 -8.06 6.54
CA CYS A 776 25.51 -8.54 7.42
C CYS A 776 25.99 -9.94 7.03
N LEU A 777 25.09 -10.81 6.56
CA LEU A 777 25.43 -12.14 6.07
C LEU A 777 26.35 -12.04 4.84
N ALA A 778 26.05 -11.20 3.86
CA ALA A 778 26.95 -10.97 2.72
C ALA A 778 28.28 -10.34 3.15
N GLY A 779 28.28 -9.50 4.19
CA GLY A 779 29.50 -8.96 4.81
C GLY A 779 30.42 -10.07 5.31
N MET A 780 29.88 -11.14 5.90
CA MET A 780 30.68 -12.30 6.33
C MET A 780 31.34 -13.03 5.16
N PHE A 781 30.64 -13.20 4.04
CA PHE A 781 31.22 -13.80 2.82
C PHE A 781 32.27 -12.91 2.18
N ALA A 782 32.01 -11.60 2.05
CA ALA A 782 32.97 -10.63 1.54
C ALA A 782 34.24 -10.59 2.41
N ALA A 783 34.07 -10.57 3.74
CA ALA A 783 35.18 -10.64 4.68
C ALA A 783 36.03 -11.91 4.50
N GLY A 784 35.37 -13.05 4.32
CA GLY A 784 36.03 -14.33 4.14
C GLY A 784 36.86 -14.42 2.84
N ILE A 785 36.38 -13.87 1.73
CA ILE A 785 36.99 -13.96 0.43
C ILE A 785 38.09 -12.90 0.26
N PHE A 786 37.79 -11.63 0.63
CA PHE A 786 38.68 -10.51 0.28
C PHE A 786 39.60 -10.07 1.41
N PHE A 787 39.31 -10.45 2.69
CA PHE A 787 40.07 -9.98 3.85
C PHE A 787 40.66 -11.13 4.68
N PRO A 788 41.82 -11.72 4.28
CA PRO A 788 42.43 -12.88 4.94
C PRO A 788 42.76 -12.67 6.42
N ARG A 789 42.99 -11.40 6.86
CA ARG A 789 43.34 -11.05 8.21
C ARG A 789 42.15 -11.09 9.21
N ILE A 790 40.90 -11.15 8.71
CA ILE A 790 39.73 -11.24 9.58
C ILE A 790 39.64 -12.65 10.16
N ASN A 791 39.60 -12.74 11.50
CA ASN A 791 39.49 -14.01 12.24
C ASN A 791 38.03 -14.29 12.65
N SER A 792 37.76 -15.49 13.20
CA SER A 792 36.44 -15.96 13.57
C SER A 792 35.74 -15.09 14.62
N ASN A 793 36.47 -14.61 15.61
CA ASN A 793 35.90 -13.77 16.68
C ASN A 793 35.59 -12.38 16.16
N GLY A 794 36.52 -11.78 15.39
CA GLY A 794 36.30 -10.48 14.77
C GLY A 794 35.06 -10.43 13.89
N ILE A 795 34.87 -11.44 13.00
CA ILE A 795 33.70 -11.46 12.12
C ILE A 795 32.37 -11.65 12.88
N MET A 796 32.35 -12.42 13.96
CA MET A 796 31.15 -12.57 14.80
C MET A 796 30.76 -11.24 15.48
N VAL A 797 31.75 -10.51 16.03
CA VAL A 797 31.53 -9.19 16.62
C VAL A 797 31.09 -8.20 15.54
N GLY A 798 31.76 -8.20 14.37
CA GLY A 798 31.40 -7.38 13.22
C GLY A 798 29.95 -7.59 12.79
N PHE A 799 29.49 -8.83 12.68
CA PHE A 799 28.10 -9.17 12.38
C PHE A 799 27.14 -8.60 13.41
N LEU A 800 27.36 -8.85 14.68
CA LEU A 800 26.46 -8.44 15.77
C LEU A 800 26.35 -6.92 15.88
N LEU A 801 27.48 -6.22 15.96
CA LEU A 801 27.50 -4.75 16.12
C LEU A 801 26.96 -4.04 14.88
N SER A 802 27.24 -4.56 13.68
CA SER A 802 26.70 -4.02 12.44
C SER A 802 25.18 -4.19 12.37
N SER A 803 24.63 -5.33 12.80
CA SER A 803 23.17 -5.56 12.87
C SER A 803 22.50 -4.62 13.86
N ILE A 804 23.09 -4.37 15.03
CA ILE A 804 22.58 -3.42 16.02
C ILE A 804 22.63 -1.98 15.46
N GLY A 805 23.77 -1.56 14.88
CA GLY A 805 23.91 -0.24 14.28
C GLY A 805 22.89 0.01 13.17
N LEU A 806 22.65 -1.01 12.33
CA LEU A 806 21.66 -0.94 11.26
C LEU A 806 20.22 -0.81 11.80
N TYR A 807 19.89 -1.48 12.89
CA TYR A 807 18.58 -1.33 13.55
C TYR A 807 18.32 0.12 13.96
N PHE A 808 19.31 0.80 14.57
CA PHE A 808 19.17 2.21 14.93
C PHE A 808 19.12 3.12 13.70
N LEU A 809 19.91 2.82 12.65
CA LEU A 809 19.87 3.56 11.40
C LEU A 809 18.49 3.47 10.72
N GLN A 810 17.87 2.29 10.72
CA GLN A 810 16.52 2.11 10.19
C GLN A 810 15.48 2.94 10.96
N ARG A 811 15.64 3.04 12.27
CA ARG A 811 14.71 3.77 13.15
C ARG A 811 14.81 5.28 12.98
N SER A 812 15.97 5.80 12.56
CA SER A 812 16.20 7.23 12.34
C SER A 812 15.47 7.79 11.10
N ASN A 813 15.11 6.94 10.12
CA ASN A 813 14.51 7.31 8.82
C ASN A 813 15.28 8.40 8.03
N GLN A 814 16.57 8.62 8.34
CA GLN A 814 17.37 9.66 7.71
C GLN A 814 18.02 9.24 6.40
N VAL A 815 18.08 7.92 6.15
CA VAL A 815 18.77 7.32 5.01
C VAL A 815 17.81 6.44 4.24
N SER A 816 17.86 6.50 2.91
CA SER A 816 17.08 5.63 2.04
C SER A 816 17.34 4.13 2.34
N PHE A 817 16.28 3.34 2.41
CA PHE A 817 16.37 1.89 2.65
C PHE A 817 17.24 1.15 1.63
N PHE A 818 17.42 1.71 0.43
CA PHE A 818 18.35 1.15 -0.57
C PHE A 818 19.80 1.09 -0.08
N LEU A 819 20.22 1.98 0.78
CA LEU A 819 21.58 2.02 1.31
C LEU A 819 21.81 1.11 2.53
N TYR A 820 20.78 0.53 3.12
CA TYR A 820 20.94 -0.36 4.29
C TYR A 820 21.91 -1.54 4.04
N PRO A 821 21.88 -2.24 2.88
CA PRO A 821 22.86 -3.28 2.58
C PRO A 821 24.31 -2.76 2.51
N LEU A 822 24.52 -1.51 2.06
CA LEU A 822 25.85 -0.88 2.05
C LEU A 822 26.40 -0.77 3.45
N PHE A 823 25.64 -0.17 4.36
CA PHE A 823 26.07 0.01 5.76
C PHE A 823 26.24 -1.33 6.47
N ALA A 824 25.38 -2.32 6.18
CA ALA A 824 25.47 -3.64 6.75
C ALA A 824 26.76 -4.39 6.31
N VAL A 825 27.04 -4.41 5.01
CA VAL A 825 28.25 -5.07 4.46
C VAL A 825 29.51 -4.38 4.96
N LEU A 826 29.61 -3.06 4.79
CA LEU A 826 30.78 -2.28 5.21
C LEU A 826 30.99 -2.33 6.71
N GLY A 827 29.93 -2.15 7.51
CA GLY A 827 29.99 -2.25 8.97
C GLY A 827 30.52 -3.60 9.43
N CYS A 828 29.97 -4.69 8.86
CA CYS A 828 30.41 -6.05 9.19
C CYS A 828 31.90 -6.27 8.89
N VAL A 829 32.39 -5.80 7.72
CA VAL A 829 33.79 -5.95 7.33
C VAL A 829 34.72 -5.06 8.15
N ILE A 830 34.40 -3.78 8.31
CA ILE A 830 35.26 -2.81 9.02
C ILE A 830 35.37 -3.15 10.50
N ILE A 831 34.24 -3.36 11.17
CA ILE A 831 34.20 -3.73 12.58
C ILE A 831 34.88 -5.09 12.78
N GLY A 832 34.57 -6.06 11.88
CA GLY A 832 35.22 -7.37 11.90
C GLY A 832 36.74 -7.30 11.77
N TYR A 833 37.25 -6.43 10.90
CA TYR A 833 38.68 -6.22 10.73
C TYR A 833 39.33 -5.58 11.98
N ILE A 834 38.75 -4.53 12.53
CA ILE A 834 39.24 -3.85 13.73
C ILE A 834 39.33 -4.83 14.91
N PHE A 835 38.23 -5.56 15.20
CA PHE A 835 38.21 -6.52 16.30
C PHE A 835 39.15 -7.71 16.05
N SER A 836 39.41 -8.09 14.80
CA SER A 836 40.38 -9.14 14.48
C SER A 836 41.80 -8.72 14.82
N LEU A 837 42.18 -7.45 14.69
CA LEU A 837 43.47 -6.91 15.11
C LEU A 837 43.62 -6.96 16.65
N ILE A 838 42.57 -6.58 17.39
CA ILE A 838 42.55 -6.59 18.86
C ILE A 838 42.71 -8.03 19.38
N TYR A 839 41.93 -9.00 18.84
CA TYR A 839 42.01 -10.40 19.28
C TYR A 839 43.28 -11.13 18.82
N SER A 840 43.98 -10.65 17.78
CA SER A 840 45.29 -11.16 17.36
C SER A 840 46.41 -10.81 18.37
N ASN A 841 46.42 -9.59 18.87
CA ASN A 841 47.42 -9.13 19.83
C ASN A 841 47.35 -9.86 21.16
N ASN A 842 46.16 -10.25 21.62
CA ASN A 842 46.04 -11.00 22.89
C ASN A 842 46.57 -12.44 22.79
N LYS A 843 46.67 -13.07 21.64
CA LYS A 843 47.29 -14.40 21.48
C LYS A 843 48.80 -14.35 21.48
N SER A 844 49.44 -13.28 21.02
CA SER A 844 50.88 -13.12 21.06
C SER A 844 51.44 -12.83 22.48
N GLN A 845 50.62 -12.29 23.37
CA GLN A 845 51.00 -12.08 24.78
C GLN A 845 50.85 -13.32 25.67
N SER A 846 49.94 -14.27 25.31
CA SER A 846 49.70 -15.49 26.12
C SER A 846 50.65 -16.64 25.78
N THR A 847 51.50 -16.50 24.74
CA THR A 847 52.53 -17.49 24.37
C THR A 847 53.98 -17.08 24.79
N GLN A 848 54.09 -15.92 25.49
CA GLN A 848 55.35 -15.46 26.09
C GLN A 848 55.33 -15.39 27.66
N SER A 849 54.28 -15.95 28.30
CA SER A 849 54.24 -16.11 29.76
C SER A 849 54.31 -17.53 30.19
#